data_17b895553897c6d38199b470b0045814
#
_entry.id   17b895553897c6d38199b470b0045814
#
_cell.length_a   1.000
_cell.length_b   1.000
_cell.length_c   1.000
_cell.angle_alpha   90.00
_cell.angle_beta   90.00
_cell.angle_gamma   90.00
#
_symmetry.space_group_name_H-M   'P 1'
#
loop_
_entity.id
_entity.type
_entity.pdbx_description
1 polymer ?
#
loop_
_entity_poly.entity_id
_entity_poly.type
_entity_poly.pdbx_seq_one_letter_code
_entity_poly.pdbx_strand_id
1 'polypeptide(L)'
;MKKFFIGLVLIPFIFFSQEDIEEVVVQSSILDQTSNELEDPLHIVSGEDVENDGTRSLGEALDNLLGVASSDYGFGVGQPIIRGLSGSRVKILNNGMVVRDVSSLGGDHINDVDLYNIQQIEIVRGPSSLLYTNGAIGGLINIVDNTIAQEDFDKLSLALSSESQSVNDGSSIGLNFSGNFAGFNVSAAFKDSDFANYDVPDGAIMHMEEEHEDEEHEEEHEEDLSFLANSDYGSTSTRFGLSKTGDWGYVGLSFNNLESSYGIPFHGEGHEGHDEHEEDHEGEEHEGEEHDEHEDERIFSTTESNVFNLEGSLNLNSSLISKVDYFLRDTDYSLTEQHAEEDHEEDHEGEEHEGEGHDEHGHAEGPTLFKNDALEFGAIFDLSTNDFSRKISVNLAEEEVSIFGQEAYMLPVSSSEANFGLYLGKEMGFGHVDFGIRYDLIDREGSIMEEEHHEDEHEGEEHEDEHEEHEGEVEFFNPDFSTLSFAGGIDFDLNENLSLSLNFASVARAPSAVELFINGPHLATSRYEVGDVNLEEERSNNTDLSLSWARGEFFADFSYFSNTVDNYIYLQDESEEEHEEHEGEEHEGEEHHDHGGLILSNYMQKDADFYGYEFEVGRNVVLPNGNFIFTYAMDSVTAEFANGGGFVPRIVPKRNIVTAIYESNDGFSGAISFKDVKTQKDINEYETPTKGYQMLDARLTKTFDLGYWSRSNAFKSKLKVSLFGNNLLDEVARNHSSFVKDEVPLPGKNIGIKFSLKF
;
A
#
# COMPACT_ATOMS: atom_id res chain seq x y z
N MET A 1 -3.15 -25.13 27.53
CA MET A 1 -2.46 -24.59 28.71
C MET A 1 -1.06 -25.16 28.82
N LYS A 2 -0.06 -24.58 28.19
CA LYS A 2 1.37 -24.86 28.48
C LYS A 2 2.05 -23.54 28.85
N LYS A 3 2.27 -23.33 30.13
CA LYS A 3 2.96 -22.16 30.70
C LYS A 3 4.43 -22.25 30.40
N PHE A 4 4.97 -21.34 29.59
CA PHE A 4 6.39 -21.09 29.45
C PHE A 4 6.85 -20.14 30.56
N PHE A 5 7.74 -20.57 31.41
CA PHE A 5 8.42 -19.76 32.42
C PHE A 5 9.71 -19.21 31.80
N ILE A 6 9.77 -17.90 31.52
CA ILE A 6 11.03 -17.23 31.19
C ILE A 6 11.71 -16.83 32.48
N GLY A 7 12.83 -17.48 32.77
CA GLY A 7 13.69 -17.15 33.90
C GLY A 7 14.56 -15.93 33.61
N LEU A 8 14.27 -14.83 34.30
CA LEU A 8 15.06 -13.59 34.27
C LEU A 8 16.41 -13.81 34.92
N VAL A 9 17.52 -13.82 34.17
CA VAL A 9 18.88 -13.86 34.69
C VAL A 9 19.41 -12.44 34.83
N LEU A 10 19.59 -11.99 36.08
CA LEU A 10 20.26 -10.73 36.45
C LEU A 10 21.78 -10.91 36.32
N ILE A 11 22.43 -10.16 35.42
CA ILE A 11 23.90 -10.06 35.31
C ILE A 11 24.32 -8.61 35.65
N PRO A 12 25.39 -8.40 36.41
CA PRO A 12 25.81 -7.07 36.89
C PRO A 12 26.55 -6.27 35.83
N PHE A 13 26.29 -4.97 35.82
CA PHE A 13 26.85 -3.94 34.95
C PHE A 13 28.34 -3.72 35.15
N ILE A 14 29.07 -3.61 34.05
CA ILE A 14 30.40 -2.97 33.98
C ILE A 14 30.36 -1.96 32.83
N PHE A 15 30.65 -0.69 33.14
CA PHE A 15 30.73 0.44 32.23
C PHE A 15 31.97 0.39 31.35
N PHE A 16 31.87 0.60 30.05
CA PHE A 16 32.93 1.14 29.20
C PHE A 16 32.39 1.90 27.98
N SER A 17 32.87 3.11 27.87
CA SER A 17 33.27 4.06 26.81
C SER A 17 32.70 3.92 25.38
N GLN A 18 32.17 5.02 24.97
CA GLN A 18 31.87 5.68 23.71
C GLN A 18 32.63 5.14 22.47
N GLU A 19 31.93 4.71 21.46
CA GLU A 19 32.32 4.69 20.06
C GLU A 19 31.28 5.44 19.26
N ASP A 20 31.75 6.22 18.29
CA ASP A 20 30.98 7.12 17.45
C ASP A 20 29.80 6.39 16.76
N ILE A 21 28.66 7.07 16.67
CA ILE A 21 27.54 6.68 15.83
C ILE A 21 28.08 6.70 14.40
N GLU A 22 28.23 5.54 13.77
CA GLU A 22 28.50 5.45 12.33
C GLU A 22 27.33 6.12 11.62
N GLU A 23 27.59 7.26 10.98
CA GLU A 23 26.69 7.88 10.03
C GLU A 23 26.33 6.83 8.97
N VAL A 24 25.07 6.47 8.85
CA VAL A 24 24.63 5.50 7.86
C VAL A 24 24.74 6.17 6.49
N VAL A 25 25.85 5.94 5.81
CA VAL A 25 26.01 6.35 4.42
C VAL A 25 25.11 5.46 3.57
N VAL A 26 24.05 6.02 3.05
CA VAL A 26 23.09 5.33 2.18
C VAL A 26 23.70 5.18 0.80
N GLN A 27 23.99 3.94 0.41
CA GLN A 27 24.74 3.62 -0.81
C GLN A 27 23.87 3.33 -2.05
N SER A 28 22.56 3.21 -1.90
CA SER A 28 21.63 2.89 -3.01
C SER A 28 20.45 3.86 -3.17
N SER A 29 20.62 5.09 -2.70
CA SER A 29 19.62 6.14 -2.92
C SER A 29 19.46 6.44 -4.42
N ILE A 30 18.20 6.57 -4.87
CA ILE A 30 17.86 7.12 -6.20
C ILE A 30 18.62 8.43 -6.47
N LEU A 31 18.94 9.18 -5.44
CA LEU A 31 19.41 10.53 -5.55
C LEU A 31 20.93 10.69 -5.49
N ASP A 32 21.72 9.66 -5.16
CA ASP A 32 23.19 9.74 -5.01
C ASP A 32 23.66 10.91 -4.11
N GLN A 33 22.77 11.43 -3.25
CA GLN A 33 22.99 12.62 -2.42
C GLN A 33 22.63 12.33 -0.97
N THR A 34 23.33 12.95 -0.04
CA THR A 34 22.97 12.88 1.38
C THR A 34 21.72 13.75 1.64
N SER A 35 20.87 13.37 2.60
CA SER A 35 19.65 14.10 2.94
C SER A 35 19.85 15.59 3.25
N ASN A 36 21.08 16.02 3.55
CA ASN A 36 21.45 17.42 3.82
C ASN A 36 21.71 18.23 2.55
N GLU A 37 21.80 17.60 1.39
CA GLU A 37 22.04 18.24 0.08
C GLU A 37 20.77 18.36 -0.77
N LEU A 38 19.65 17.78 -0.28
CA LEU A 38 18.35 17.80 -0.92
C LEU A 38 17.44 18.77 -0.18
N GLU A 39 17.21 19.92 -0.77
CA GLU A 39 16.27 20.94 -0.26
C GLU A 39 14.85 20.76 -0.79
N ASP A 40 14.61 19.75 -1.65
CA ASP A 40 13.29 19.40 -2.18
C ASP A 40 12.46 18.54 -1.20
N PRO A 41 11.12 18.48 -1.37
CA PRO A 41 10.23 17.74 -0.47
C PRO A 41 10.48 16.24 -0.54
N LEU A 42 11.56 15.80 0.04
CA LEU A 42 11.96 14.42 0.21
C LEU A 42 11.78 14.03 1.66
N HIS A 43 10.99 12.99 1.90
CA HIS A 43 10.97 12.32 3.18
C HIS A 43 11.85 11.07 3.11
N ILE A 44 12.70 10.89 4.11
CA ILE A 44 13.50 9.67 4.29
C ILE A 44 13.14 9.08 5.65
N VAL A 45 12.69 7.83 5.64
CA VAL A 45 12.44 7.04 6.86
C VAL A 45 13.52 5.97 6.95
N SER A 46 14.26 5.93 8.05
CA SER A 46 15.29 4.92 8.22
C SER A 46 14.67 3.53 8.41
N GLY A 47 15.33 2.48 7.89
CA GLY A 47 14.89 1.11 8.10
C GLY A 47 14.90 0.73 9.59
N GLU A 48 15.75 1.38 10.40
CA GLU A 48 15.76 1.18 11.85
C GLU A 48 14.49 1.72 12.53
N ASP A 49 13.95 2.86 12.09
CA ASP A 49 12.70 3.40 12.60
C ASP A 49 11.52 2.52 12.24
N VAL A 50 11.42 2.10 10.95
CA VAL A 50 10.41 1.14 10.49
C VAL A 50 10.47 -0.15 11.31
N GLU A 51 11.69 -0.70 11.53
CA GLU A 51 11.86 -1.92 12.31
C GLU A 51 11.44 -1.76 13.79
N ASN A 52 11.65 -0.59 14.40
CA ASN A 52 11.38 -0.35 15.81
C ASN A 52 9.88 -0.17 16.14
N ASP A 53 9.06 0.20 15.17
CA ASP A 53 7.62 0.48 15.35
C ASP A 53 6.71 -0.77 15.22
N GLY A 54 7.32 -1.96 15.01
CA GLY A 54 6.61 -3.22 14.82
C GLY A 54 6.24 -3.47 13.35
N THR A 55 5.60 -4.62 13.10
CA THR A 55 5.14 -4.98 11.75
C THR A 55 3.88 -4.18 11.40
N ARG A 56 3.90 -3.53 10.25
CA ARG A 56 2.84 -2.68 9.69
C ARG A 56 2.82 -2.79 8.17
N SER A 57 1.71 -2.38 7.56
CA SER A 57 1.63 -2.14 6.12
C SER A 57 2.54 -0.98 5.67
N LEU A 58 2.77 -0.84 4.36
CA LEU A 58 3.59 0.25 3.82
C LEU A 58 2.96 1.62 4.13
N GLY A 59 1.64 1.76 3.94
CA GLY A 59 0.93 3.00 4.21
C GLY A 59 1.02 3.42 5.68
N GLU A 60 0.78 2.50 6.61
CA GLU A 60 0.86 2.78 8.05
C GLU A 60 2.29 3.14 8.51
N ALA A 61 3.33 2.52 7.92
CA ALA A 61 4.72 2.85 8.23
C ALA A 61 5.08 4.32 7.88
N LEU A 62 4.33 4.93 6.96
CA LEU A 62 4.54 6.29 6.45
C LEU A 62 3.51 7.31 6.95
N ASP A 63 2.42 6.88 7.59
CA ASP A 63 1.26 7.72 7.95
C ASP A 63 1.57 8.84 8.97
N ASN A 64 2.71 8.86 9.62
CA ASN A 64 3.15 9.96 10.49
C ASN A 64 3.94 11.06 9.75
N LEU A 65 4.18 10.89 8.44
CA LEU A 65 4.83 11.91 7.62
C LEU A 65 3.82 12.95 7.13
N LEU A 66 4.28 14.21 6.99
CA LEU A 66 3.45 15.28 6.43
C LEU A 66 3.09 15.00 4.96
N GLY A 67 1.81 15.20 4.65
CA GLY A 67 1.29 14.97 3.31
C GLY A 67 1.21 13.50 2.88
N VAL A 68 1.49 12.55 3.78
CA VAL A 68 1.39 11.11 3.52
C VAL A 68 0.35 10.49 4.46
N ALA A 69 -0.49 9.63 3.96
CA ALA A 69 -1.50 8.88 4.72
C ALA A 69 -1.59 7.45 4.19
N SER A 70 -2.38 6.62 4.84
CA SER A 70 -2.70 5.26 4.43
C SER A 70 -4.17 5.16 4.03
N SER A 71 -4.48 4.31 3.05
CA SER A 71 -5.82 3.79 2.83
C SER A 71 -5.84 2.36 3.38
N ASP A 72 -6.63 2.12 4.41
CA ASP A 72 -6.60 0.85 5.14
C ASP A 72 -7.80 -0.03 4.77
N TYR A 73 -7.55 -1.35 4.69
CA TYR A 73 -8.54 -2.39 4.48
C TYR A 73 -8.19 -3.62 5.35
N GLY A 74 -8.24 -3.46 6.67
CA GLY A 74 -7.74 -4.47 7.62
C GLY A 74 -6.24 -4.33 7.93
N PHE A 75 -5.66 -5.28 8.70
CA PHE A 75 -4.30 -5.17 9.23
C PHE A 75 -3.20 -5.32 8.16
N GLY A 76 -3.42 -6.20 7.18
CA GLY A 76 -2.42 -6.49 6.13
C GLY A 76 -2.37 -5.42 5.05
N VAL A 77 -3.47 -4.75 4.78
CA VAL A 77 -3.64 -3.84 3.64
C VAL A 77 -3.61 -2.39 4.09
N GLY A 78 -2.63 -1.64 3.58
CA GLY A 78 -2.51 -0.20 3.81
C GLY A 78 -1.76 0.43 2.66
N GLN A 79 -2.50 0.98 1.70
CA GLN A 79 -1.93 1.60 0.52
C GLN A 79 -1.56 3.08 0.80
N PRO A 80 -0.36 3.54 0.41
CA PRO A 80 0.06 4.91 0.69
C PRO A 80 -0.67 5.93 -0.17
N ILE A 81 -1.04 7.04 0.46
CA ILE A 81 -1.65 8.22 -0.16
C ILE A 81 -0.69 9.39 -0.02
N ILE A 82 -0.42 10.13 -1.09
CA ILE A 82 0.44 11.30 -1.08
C ILE A 82 -0.37 12.53 -1.51
N ARG A 83 -0.58 13.50 -0.61
CA ARG A 83 -1.36 14.74 -0.85
C ARG A 83 -2.74 14.48 -1.46
N GLY A 84 -3.43 13.41 -1.00
CA GLY A 84 -4.76 13.01 -1.46
C GLY A 84 -4.76 12.19 -2.76
N LEU A 85 -3.61 11.87 -3.33
CA LEU A 85 -3.48 11.03 -4.52
C LEU A 85 -3.06 9.61 -4.12
N SER A 86 -3.72 8.58 -4.67
CA SER A 86 -3.56 7.16 -4.34
C SER A 86 -3.52 6.27 -5.59
N GLY A 87 -3.38 4.97 -5.38
CA GLY A 87 -3.41 3.94 -6.42
C GLY A 87 -2.31 4.15 -7.47
N SER A 88 -2.64 4.00 -8.75
CA SER A 88 -1.71 4.13 -9.88
C SER A 88 -0.97 5.47 -9.99
N ARG A 89 -1.39 6.51 -9.22
CA ARG A 89 -0.77 7.84 -9.16
C ARG A 89 0.40 7.93 -8.18
N VAL A 90 0.51 6.99 -7.24
CA VAL A 90 1.65 6.83 -6.31
C VAL A 90 2.41 5.58 -6.71
N LYS A 91 3.63 5.74 -7.20
CA LYS A 91 4.43 4.60 -7.67
C LYS A 91 5.30 4.05 -6.55
N ILE A 92 5.22 2.75 -6.33
CA ILE A 92 6.04 2.03 -5.36
C ILE A 92 7.20 1.37 -6.11
N LEU A 93 8.42 1.59 -5.62
CA LEU A 93 9.64 1.06 -6.19
C LEU A 93 10.44 0.30 -5.11
N ASN A 94 11.18 -0.70 -5.53
CA ASN A 94 12.20 -1.36 -4.74
C ASN A 94 13.55 -1.20 -5.45
N ASN A 95 14.50 -0.52 -4.80
CA ASN A 95 15.82 -0.19 -5.37
C ASN A 95 15.73 0.52 -6.75
N GLY A 96 14.72 1.40 -6.94
CA GLY A 96 14.51 2.13 -8.18
C GLY A 96 13.80 1.36 -9.30
N MET A 97 13.34 0.13 -9.05
CA MET A 97 12.56 -0.70 -9.97
C MET A 97 11.09 -0.75 -9.52
N VAL A 98 10.15 -0.62 -10.46
CA VAL A 98 8.72 -0.60 -10.15
C VAL A 98 8.28 -1.95 -9.55
N VAL A 99 7.49 -1.90 -8.47
CA VAL A 99 6.80 -3.09 -7.92
C VAL A 99 5.61 -3.39 -8.82
N ARG A 100 5.55 -4.62 -9.33
CA ARG A 100 4.50 -5.12 -10.21
C ARG A 100 3.67 -6.14 -9.43
N ASP A 101 2.54 -5.71 -8.94
CA ASP A 101 1.55 -6.49 -8.19
C ASP A 101 0.13 -6.18 -8.68
N VAL A 102 -0.89 -6.56 -7.96
CA VAL A 102 -2.29 -6.24 -8.27
C VAL A 102 -2.89 -5.19 -7.34
N SER A 103 -2.10 -4.51 -6.51
CA SER A 103 -2.59 -3.50 -5.56
C SER A 103 -3.27 -2.29 -6.23
N SER A 104 -3.02 -2.06 -7.51
CA SER A 104 -3.69 -1.02 -8.28
C SER A 104 -5.08 -1.42 -8.81
N LEU A 105 -5.48 -2.69 -8.69
CA LEU A 105 -6.78 -3.19 -9.14
C LEU A 105 -7.87 -2.92 -8.11
N GLY A 106 -7.54 -2.92 -6.80
CA GLY A 106 -8.50 -2.70 -5.73
C GLY A 106 -7.88 -2.11 -4.46
N GLY A 107 -8.72 -1.52 -3.59
CA GLY A 107 -8.29 -0.98 -2.30
C GLY A 107 -8.03 -2.03 -1.23
N ASP A 108 -8.48 -3.25 -1.46
CA ASP A 108 -8.37 -4.46 -0.64
C ASP A 108 -7.11 -5.27 -0.91
N HIS A 109 -6.38 -4.98 -1.99
CA HIS A 109 -5.18 -5.70 -2.38
C HIS A 109 -3.92 -5.14 -1.70
N ILE A 110 -3.10 -6.05 -1.16
CA ILE A 110 -1.83 -5.73 -0.48
C ILE A 110 -0.76 -5.25 -1.48
N ASN A 111 0.09 -4.31 -1.04
CA ASN A 111 1.32 -4.01 -1.79
C ASN A 111 2.36 -5.12 -1.59
N ASP A 112 2.96 -5.61 -2.69
CA ASP A 112 3.99 -6.67 -2.69
C ASP A 112 5.35 -6.13 -2.22
N VAL A 113 5.43 -5.76 -0.93
CA VAL A 113 6.65 -5.20 -0.33
C VAL A 113 6.96 -5.84 1.02
N ASP A 114 8.22 -6.21 1.22
CA ASP A 114 8.74 -6.64 2.52
C ASP A 114 9.59 -5.54 3.15
N LEU A 115 9.13 -5.00 4.27
CA LEU A 115 9.81 -3.94 5.02
C LEU A 115 10.88 -4.48 6.01
N TYR A 116 11.10 -5.80 6.05
CA TYR A 116 12.12 -6.40 6.90
C TYR A 116 13.53 -6.15 6.38
N ASN A 117 14.42 -5.67 7.26
CA ASN A 117 15.83 -5.44 6.95
C ASN A 117 16.07 -4.53 5.74
N ILE A 118 15.24 -3.51 5.58
CA ILE A 118 15.46 -2.43 4.62
C ILE A 118 16.46 -1.42 5.17
N GLN A 119 17.08 -0.62 4.30
CA GLN A 119 17.96 0.48 4.71
C GLN A 119 17.15 1.74 5.00
N GLN A 120 16.23 2.09 4.09
CA GLN A 120 15.35 3.26 4.21
C GLN A 120 14.17 3.18 3.25
N ILE A 121 13.19 4.04 3.46
CA ILE A 121 12.13 4.37 2.51
C ILE A 121 12.31 5.84 2.11
N GLU A 122 12.28 6.11 0.81
CA GLU A 122 12.42 7.45 0.23
C GLU A 122 11.11 7.84 -0.44
N ILE A 123 10.60 9.04 -0.15
CA ILE A 123 9.46 9.63 -0.86
C ILE A 123 9.98 10.75 -1.74
N VAL A 124 9.90 10.56 -3.06
CA VAL A 124 10.52 11.45 -4.05
C VAL A 124 9.44 12.10 -4.91
N ARG A 125 9.56 13.39 -5.12
CA ARG A 125 8.74 14.22 -6.01
C ARG A 125 9.63 15.10 -6.87
N GLY A 126 9.07 15.73 -7.89
CA GLY A 126 9.79 16.70 -8.71
C GLY A 126 10.65 16.08 -9.83
N PRO A 127 11.64 16.82 -10.35
CA PRO A 127 12.35 16.49 -11.59
C PRO A 127 13.07 15.13 -11.59
N SER A 128 13.61 14.71 -10.46
CA SER A 128 14.35 13.45 -10.34
C SER A 128 13.45 12.21 -10.46
N SER A 129 12.18 12.30 -10.04
CA SER A 129 11.22 11.19 -10.14
C SER A 129 10.99 10.73 -11.59
N LEU A 130 11.09 11.66 -12.54
CA LEU A 130 10.90 11.40 -13.97
C LEU A 130 11.96 10.48 -14.59
N LEU A 131 13.08 10.21 -13.90
CA LEU A 131 14.08 9.24 -14.36
C LEU A 131 13.65 7.80 -14.17
N TYR A 132 12.77 7.52 -13.21
CA TYR A 132 12.53 6.16 -12.70
C TYR A 132 11.22 5.55 -13.18
N THR A 133 10.12 6.32 -13.22
CA THR A 133 8.81 5.79 -13.58
C THR A 133 7.94 6.82 -14.28
N ASN A 134 6.92 6.35 -14.98
CA ASN A 134 5.85 7.16 -15.59
C ASN A 134 4.69 7.38 -14.61
N GLY A 135 3.85 8.36 -14.90
CA GLY A 135 2.56 8.56 -14.24
C GLY A 135 2.60 8.83 -12.72
N ALA A 136 3.78 9.10 -12.13
CA ALA A 136 3.93 9.39 -10.70
C ALA A 136 3.43 10.80 -10.36
N ILE A 137 2.13 11.06 -10.56
CA ILE A 137 1.50 12.37 -10.32
C ILE A 137 1.59 12.75 -8.84
N GLY A 138 1.37 11.81 -7.92
CA GLY A 138 1.49 11.98 -6.48
C GLY A 138 2.95 11.93 -6.00
N GLY A 139 3.83 11.31 -6.76
CA GLY A 139 5.20 11.02 -6.42
C GLY A 139 5.52 9.54 -6.42
N LEU A 140 6.71 9.18 -5.99
CA LEU A 140 7.13 7.79 -5.85
C LEU A 140 7.64 7.49 -4.43
N ILE A 141 7.48 6.24 -4.02
CA ILE A 141 7.98 5.68 -2.76
C ILE A 141 9.00 4.61 -3.14
N ASN A 142 10.27 4.82 -2.78
CA ASN A 142 11.34 3.87 -3.08
C ASN A 142 11.79 3.17 -1.79
N ILE A 143 11.66 1.85 -1.76
CA ILE A 143 12.15 1.02 -0.68
C ILE A 143 13.57 0.59 -1.03
N VAL A 144 14.52 0.98 -0.20
CA VAL A 144 15.94 0.70 -0.42
C VAL A 144 16.37 -0.43 0.49
N ASP A 145 16.88 -1.50 -0.08
CA ASP A 145 17.50 -2.61 0.65
C ASP A 145 18.94 -2.86 0.16
N ASN A 146 19.65 -3.77 0.81
CA ASN A 146 21.00 -4.16 0.47
C ASN A 146 21.11 -5.66 0.14
N THR A 147 20.08 -6.20 -0.48
CA THR A 147 20.07 -7.61 -0.93
C THR A 147 21.16 -7.83 -1.96
N ILE A 148 21.32 -6.92 -2.92
CA ILE A 148 22.48 -6.87 -3.82
C ILE A 148 23.44 -5.80 -3.30
N ALA A 149 24.53 -6.23 -2.67
CA ALA A 149 25.53 -5.32 -2.15
C ALA A 149 26.31 -4.64 -3.28
N GLN A 150 26.36 -3.30 -3.24
CA GLN A 150 27.06 -2.45 -4.20
C GLN A 150 28.55 -2.23 -3.84
N GLU A 151 28.91 -2.47 -2.57
CA GLU A 151 30.26 -2.48 -2.04
C GLU A 151 30.55 -3.78 -1.29
N ASP A 152 31.82 -4.10 -1.10
CA ASP A 152 32.22 -5.31 -0.36
C ASP A 152 31.81 -5.20 1.11
N PHE A 153 31.13 -6.22 1.61
CA PHE A 153 30.89 -6.34 3.06
C PHE A 153 32.21 -6.48 3.82
N ASP A 154 32.50 -5.57 4.69
CA ASP A 154 33.71 -5.56 5.50
C ASP A 154 33.77 -6.71 6.52
N LYS A 155 32.61 -7.15 7.02
CA LYS A 155 32.46 -8.13 8.09
C LYS A 155 31.32 -9.08 7.79
N LEU A 156 31.44 -10.29 8.36
CA LEU A 156 30.31 -11.20 8.47
C LEU A 156 29.32 -10.63 9.49
N SER A 157 28.06 -10.55 9.14
CA SER A 157 26.96 -10.12 10.00
C SER A 157 25.87 -11.18 10.03
N LEU A 158 25.35 -11.44 11.22
CA LEU A 158 24.17 -12.29 11.46
C LEU A 158 23.24 -11.53 12.41
N ALA A 159 21.99 -11.36 12.05
CA ALA A 159 20.98 -10.77 12.92
C ALA A 159 19.80 -11.74 13.08
N LEU A 160 19.26 -11.80 14.30
CA LEU A 160 18.06 -12.55 14.66
C LEU A 160 17.07 -11.56 15.28
N SER A 161 15.83 -11.59 14.86
CA SER A 161 14.76 -10.76 15.43
C SER A 161 13.57 -11.59 15.85
N SER A 162 12.83 -11.10 16.83
CA SER A 162 11.55 -11.65 17.25
C SER A 162 10.68 -10.53 17.78
N GLU A 163 9.41 -10.57 17.46
CA GLU A 163 8.39 -9.58 17.82
C GLU A 163 7.16 -10.28 18.39
N SER A 164 6.44 -9.61 19.29
CA SER A 164 5.10 -9.99 19.71
C SER A 164 4.30 -8.73 20.03
N GLN A 165 3.02 -8.72 19.67
CA GLN A 165 2.09 -7.62 19.91
C GLN A 165 0.74 -8.12 20.41
N SER A 166 0.01 -7.26 21.12
CA SER A 166 -1.17 -7.66 21.88
C SER A 166 -2.48 -7.52 21.12
N VAL A 167 -2.59 -6.59 20.17
CA VAL A 167 -3.87 -6.27 19.52
C VAL A 167 -4.41 -7.41 18.66
N ASN A 168 -3.56 -8.31 18.21
CA ASN A 168 -3.88 -9.45 17.34
C ASN A 168 -3.13 -10.73 17.75
N ASP A 169 -2.75 -10.84 19.00
CA ASP A 169 -1.91 -11.95 19.53
C ASP A 169 -0.71 -12.31 18.62
N GLY A 170 -0.24 -11.31 17.86
CA GLY A 170 0.69 -11.47 16.77
C GLY A 170 2.12 -11.73 17.18
N SER A 171 2.83 -12.45 16.32
CA SER A 171 4.25 -12.69 16.47
C SER A 171 5.01 -12.74 15.15
N SER A 172 6.29 -12.35 15.17
CA SER A 172 7.17 -12.59 14.04
C SER A 172 8.57 -13.02 14.46
N ILE A 173 9.25 -13.73 13.57
CA ILE A 173 10.66 -14.07 13.69
C ILE A 173 11.39 -13.68 12.41
N GLY A 174 12.64 -13.23 12.54
CA GLY A 174 13.47 -12.86 11.40
C GLY A 174 14.91 -13.29 11.55
N LEU A 175 15.54 -13.54 10.40
CA LEU A 175 16.95 -13.85 10.29
C LEU A 175 17.55 -13.08 9.14
N ASN A 176 18.67 -12.44 9.37
CA ASN A 176 19.43 -11.73 8.34
C ASN A 176 20.90 -12.14 8.41
N PHE A 177 21.51 -12.40 7.26
CA PHE A 177 22.90 -12.76 7.09
C PHE A 177 23.52 -11.96 5.96
N SER A 178 24.74 -11.45 6.16
CA SER A 178 25.52 -10.82 5.09
C SER A 178 27.02 -11.03 5.31
N GLY A 179 27.77 -11.12 4.23
CA GLY A 179 29.23 -11.25 4.30
C GLY A 179 29.90 -11.41 2.95
N ASN A 180 31.22 -11.15 2.92
CA ASN A 180 32.03 -11.33 1.72
C ASN A 180 32.83 -12.65 1.79
N PHE A 181 32.71 -13.48 0.75
CA PHE A 181 33.40 -14.76 0.61
C PHE A 181 34.18 -14.80 -0.70
N ALA A 182 35.50 -14.77 -0.58
CA ALA A 182 36.40 -14.82 -1.74
C ALA A 182 36.16 -13.75 -2.81
N GLY A 183 35.72 -12.55 -2.38
CA GLY A 183 35.42 -11.42 -3.26
C GLY A 183 34.04 -11.46 -3.90
N PHE A 184 33.12 -12.26 -3.33
CA PHE A 184 31.70 -12.21 -3.63
C PHE A 184 30.93 -11.84 -2.36
N ASN A 185 30.04 -10.89 -2.45
CA ASN A 185 29.10 -10.56 -1.41
C ASN A 185 27.93 -11.51 -1.48
N VAL A 186 27.51 -12.00 -0.33
CA VAL A 186 26.35 -12.89 -0.14
C VAL A 186 25.47 -12.27 0.93
N SER A 187 24.20 -12.12 0.64
CA SER A 187 23.16 -11.70 1.57
C SER A 187 22.03 -12.73 1.59
N ALA A 188 21.38 -12.89 2.73
CA ALA A 188 20.17 -13.69 2.88
C ALA A 188 19.31 -13.09 3.99
N ALA A 189 18.01 -12.96 3.78
CA ALA A 189 17.05 -12.55 4.77
C ALA A 189 15.85 -13.50 4.75
N PHE A 190 15.30 -13.75 5.93
CA PHE A 190 14.08 -14.54 6.12
C PHE A 190 13.25 -13.87 7.20
N LYS A 191 11.94 -13.77 7.00
CA LYS A 191 10.97 -13.35 8.02
C LYS A 191 9.74 -14.22 7.90
N ASP A 192 9.19 -14.59 9.05
CA ASP A 192 7.91 -15.26 9.19
C ASP A 192 7.07 -14.50 10.22
N SER A 193 5.81 -14.27 9.91
CA SER A 193 4.88 -13.46 10.70
C SER A 193 3.51 -14.10 10.72
N ASP A 194 2.86 -14.07 11.89
CA ASP A 194 1.53 -14.62 12.12
C ASP A 194 0.79 -13.73 13.12
N PHE A 195 -0.34 -13.19 12.70
CA PHE A 195 -1.18 -12.24 13.40
C PHE A 195 -2.65 -12.65 13.25
N ALA A 196 -3.33 -12.90 14.35
CA ALA A 196 -4.76 -13.21 14.38
C ALA A 196 -5.61 -11.94 14.10
N ASN A 197 -6.92 -12.08 14.12
CA ASN A 197 -7.85 -10.96 14.05
C ASN A 197 -7.51 -9.91 15.11
N TYR A 198 -7.62 -8.63 14.79
CA TYR A 198 -7.25 -7.59 15.73
C TYR A 198 -8.44 -7.13 16.60
N ASP A 199 -8.12 -6.87 17.87
CA ASP A 199 -9.04 -6.27 18.83
C ASP A 199 -9.41 -4.85 18.39
N VAL A 200 -10.67 -4.45 18.58
CA VAL A 200 -11.19 -3.11 18.37
C VAL A 200 -11.66 -2.50 19.70
N PRO A 201 -11.69 -1.16 19.84
CA PRO A 201 -12.24 -0.52 21.03
C PRO A 201 -13.74 -0.82 21.19
N ASP A 202 -14.23 -0.84 22.44
CA ASP A 202 -15.64 -1.06 22.78
C ASP A 202 -16.58 -0.14 21.95
N GLY A 203 -17.60 -0.71 21.32
CA GLY A 203 -18.59 0.02 20.50
C GLY A 203 -18.05 0.48 19.13
N ALA A 204 -16.95 -0.07 18.65
CA ALA A 204 -16.43 0.21 17.31
C ALA A 204 -17.21 -0.51 16.21
N ILE A 205 -17.73 -1.69 16.49
CA ILE A 205 -18.60 -2.49 15.61
C ILE A 205 -19.95 -2.57 16.28
N MET A 206 -21.00 -2.13 15.59
CA MET A 206 -22.39 -2.27 16.02
C MET A 206 -23.07 -3.27 15.08
N HIS A 207 -23.66 -4.32 15.62
CA HIS A 207 -24.61 -5.12 14.85
C HIS A 207 -25.84 -4.24 14.56
N MET A 208 -26.18 -4.04 13.29
CA MET A 208 -27.53 -3.63 12.93
C MET A 208 -28.39 -4.88 12.96
N GLU A 209 -29.19 -5.02 14.01
CA GLU A 209 -30.27 -6.01 13.95
C GLU A 209 -31.26 -5.55 12.86
N GLU A 210 -31.53 -6.42 11.89
CA GLU A 210 -32.69 -6.25 11.01
C GLU A 210 -33.94 -6.22 11.88
N GLU A 211 -34.72 -5.12 11.80
CA GLU A 211 -35.98 -4.97 12.51
C GLU A 211 -36.99 -6.02 12.00
N HIS A 212 -36.94 -7.23 12.52
CA HIS A 212 -38.06 -8.14 12.42
C HIS A 212 -39.18 -7.62 13.29
N GLU A 213 -40.21 -7.01 12.69
CA GLU A 213 -41.48 -6.63 13.35
C GLU A 213 -42.24 -7.87 13.80
N ASP A 214 -41.75 -8.60 14.80
CA ASP A 214 -42.54 -9.60 15.53
C ASP A 214 -42.47 -9.31 17.03
N GLU A 215 -43.65 -8.94 17.56
CA GLU A 215 -43.94 -8.57 18.93
C GLU A 215 -43.60 -9.72 19.90
N GLU A 216 -42.92 -9.36 21.03
CA GLU A 216 -42.82 -10.11 22.30
C GLU A 216 -41.59 -11.05 22.49
N HIS A 217 -40.36 -10.55 22.45
CA HIS A 217 -39.30 -11.00 23.38
C HIS A 217 -38.32 -9.86 23.66
N GLU A 218 -38.49 -9.17 24.82
CA GLU A 218 -37.53 -8.28 25.39
C GLU A 218 -36.38 -9.11 26.04
N GLU A 219 -35.36 -9.44 25.33
CA GLU A 219 -33.99 -9.64 25.85
C GLU A 219 -33.03 -9.07 24.81
N GLU A 220 -32.63 -7.79 25.00
CA GLU A 220 -31.60 -7.12 24.24
C GLU A 220 -30.25 -7.79 24.53
N HIS A 221 -29.77 -8.66 23.65
CA HIS A 221 -28.38 -9.10 23.61
C HIS A 221 -27.65 -8.27 22.56
N GLU A 222 -27.29 -7.03 22.91
CA GLU A 222 -26.23 -6.31 22.17
C GLU A 222 -24.91 -7.02 22.51
N GLU A 223 -24.44 -7.93 21.68
CA GLU A 223 -23.06 -8.44 21.77
C GLU A 223 -22.12 -7.46 21.04
N ASP A 224 -21.45 -6.60 21.81
CA ASP A 224 -20.34 -5.79 21.33
C ASP A 224 -19.21 -6.73 20.91
N LEU A 225 -18.94 -6.86 19.60
CA LEU A 225 -17.78 -7.58 19.10
C LEU A 225 -16.50 -6.86 19.52
N SER A 226 -15.62 -7.55 20.22
CA SER A 226 -14.35 -7.01 20.72
C SER A 226 -13.22 -7.09 19.72
N PHE A 227 -13.41 -7.73 18.58
CA PHE A 227 -12.44 -7.88 17.49
C PHE A 227 -13.13 -7.76 16.12
N LEU A 228 -12.36 -7.43 15.09
CA LEU A 228 -12.82 -7.44 13.70
C LEU A 228 -12.56 -8.81 13.09
N ALA A 229 -13.61 -9.49 12.65
CA ALA A 229 -13.50 -10.75 11.91
C ALA A 229 -12.72 -10.54 10.58
N ASN A 230 -12.14 -11.60 10.05
CA ASN A 230 -11.40 -11.58 8.79
C ASN A 230 -10.35 -10.46 8.71
N SER A 231 -9.65 -10.16 9.82
CA SER A 231 -8.59 -9.14 9.88
C SER A 231 -7.22 -9.72 10.20
N ASP A 232 -7.09 -11.03 10.15
CA ASP A 232 -5.85 -11.77 10.36
C ASP A 232 -4.83 -11.51 9.22
N TYR A 233 -3.54 -11.69 9.53
CA TYR A 233 -2.45 -11.50 8.57
C TYR A 233 -1.29 -12.43 8.87
N GLY A 234 -0.83 -13.16 7.86
CA GLY A 234 0.38 -13.96 7.90
C GLY A 234 1.28 -13.65 6.71
N SER A 235 2.61 -13.74 6.89
CA SER A 235 3.53 -13.60 5.77
C SER A 235 4.84 -14.33 5.99
N THR A 236 5.38 -14.93 4.93
CA THR A 236 6.72 -15.51 4.89
C THR A 236 7.52 -14.85 3.77
N SER A 237 8.65 -14.25 4.10
CA SER A 237 9.54 -13.62 3.13
C SER A 237 10.91 -14.27 3.13
N THR A 238 11.46 -14.50 1.94
CA THR A 238 12.82 -15.02 1.74
C THR A 238 13.51 -14.20 0.66
N ARG A 239 14.67 -13.62 1.00
CA ARG A 239 15.50 -12.88 0.05
C ARG A 239 16.91 -13.45 0.03
N PHE A 240 17.46 -13.58 -1.17
CA PHE A 240 18.84 -14.00 -1.38
C PHE A 240 19.51 -13.09 -2.40
N GLY A 241 20.74 -12.66 -2.11
CA GLY A 241 21.55 -11.82 -2.99
C GLY A 241 22.98 -12.30 -3.13
N LEU A 242 23.51 -12.13 -4.35
CA LEU A 242 24.89 -12.40 -4.68
C LEU A 242 25.42 -11.24 -5.53
N SER A 243 26.52 -10.62 -5.13
CA SER A 243 27.15 -9.59 -5.96
C SER A 243 28.66 -9.68 -5.98
N LYS A 244 29.23 -9.03 -6.99
CA LYS A 244 30.65 -8.84 -7.15
C LYS A 244 30.94 -7.36 -7.44
N THR A 245 31.80 -6.77 -6.64
CA THR A 245 32.16 -5.35 -6.70
C THR A 245 33.63 -5.15 -7.10
N GLY A 246 33.98 -3.94 -7.44
CA GLY A 246 35.34 -3.53 -7.77
C GLY A 246 35.39 -2.10 -8.30
N ASP A 247 36.60 -1.59 -8.64
CA ASP A 247 36.77 -0.24 -9.21
C ASP A 247 35.96 0.00 -10.50
N TRP A 248 35.55 -1.08 -11.16
CA TRP A 248 34.74 -1.04 -12.38
C TRP A 248 33.24 -0.86 -12.12
N GLY A 249 32.81 -0.92 -10.86
CA GLY A 249 31.44 -0.92 -10.41
C GLY A 249 31.02 -2.24 -9.77
N TYR A 250 29.79 -2.67 -9.95
CA TYR A 250 29.28 -3.95 -9.44
C TYR A 250 28.32 -4.62 -10.43
N VAL A 251 28.10 -5.91 -10.20
CA VAL A 251 27.03 -6.71 -10.80
C VAL A 251 26.50 -7.66 -9.74
N GLY A 252 25.19 -7.81 -9.67
CA GLY A 252 24.55 -8.69 -8.70
C GLY A 252 23.27 -9.31 -9.22
N LEU A 253 22.87 -10.36 -8.52
CA LEU A 253 21.62 -11.10 -8.73
C LEU A 253 20.89 -11.17 -7.39
N SER A 254 19.57 -11.04 -7.40
CA SER A 254 18.75 -11.40 -6.26
C SER A 254 17.55 -12.25 -6.66
N PHE A 255 17.09 -13.02 -5.71
CA PHE A 255 15.81 -13.71 -5.75
C PHE A 255 15.05 -13.37 -4.47
N ASN A 256 13.83 -12.92 -4.64
CA ASN A 256 12.91 -12.59 -3.55
C ASN A 256 11.65 -13.42 -3.74
N ASN A 257 11.21 -14.10 -2.67
CA ASN A 257 9.92 -14.76 -2.60
C ASN A 257 9.18 -14.15 -1.40
N LEU A 258 7.95 -13.72 -1.62
CA LEU A 258 7.05 -13.21 -0.59
C LEU A 258 5.71 -13.94 -0.73
N GLU A 259 5.31 -14.61 0.33
CA GLU A 259 4.01 -15.25 0.46
C GLU A 259 3.25 -14.57 1.60
N SER A 260 1.97 -14.26 1.39
CA SER A 260 1.12 -13.67 2.41
C SER A 260 -0.25 -14.32 2.41
N SER A 261 -0.91 -14.31 3.57
CA SER A 261 -2.33 -14.64 3.71
C SER A 261 -2.96 -13.57 4.58
N TYR A 262 -4.09 -13.01 4.17
CA TYR A 262 -4.79 -12.00 4.94
C TYR A 262 -6.29 -12.11 4.76
N GLY A 263 -7.02 -11.85 5.84
CA GLY A 263 -8.48 -11.83 5.83
C GLY A 263 -9.01 -10.58 5.13
N ILE A 264 -10.19 -10.69 4.55
CA ILE A 264 -10.99 -9.62 3.94
C ILE A 264 -12.13 -9.32 4.91
N PRO A 265 -12.03 -8.23 5.71
CA PRO A 265 -12.96 -7.99 6.82
C PRO A 265 -14.34 -7.52 6.38
N PHE A 266 -14.52 -7.17 5.12
CA PHE A 266 -15.79 -6.79 4.55
C PHE A 266 -15.89 -7.35 3.12
N HIS A 267 -17.05 -7.95 2.83
CA HIS A 267 -17.35 -8.51 1.52
C HIS A 267 -18.86 -8.33 1.31
N GLY A 268 -19.26 -7.70 0.21
CA GLY A 268 -20.67 -7.52 -0.12
C GLY A 268 -21.28 -8.85 -0.48
N GLU A 269 -22.38 -9.22 0.15
CA GLU A 269 -23.19 -10.35 -0.28
C GLU A 269 -23.99 -9.93 -1.51
N GLY A 270 -23.75 -10.58 -2.64
CA GLY A 270 -24.66 -10.53 -3.77
C GLY A 270 -25.91 -11.30 -3.40
N HIS A 271 -26.94 -10.64 -2.89
CA HIS A 271 -28.23 -11.29 -2.69
C HIS A 271 -28.82 -11.64 -4.06
N GLU A 272 -28.64 -12.87 -4.51
CA GLU A 272 -29.57 -13.44 -5.50
C GLU A 272 -30.97 -13.42 -4.89
N GLY A 273 -31.87 -12.63 -5.50
CA GLY A 273 -33.24 -12.45 -5.01
C GLY A 273 -33.93 -13.78 -4.76
N HIS A 274 -34.13 -14.11 -3.51
CA HIS A 274 -35.10 -15.12 -3.15
C HIS A 274 -36.51 -14.57 -3.49
N ASP A 275 -37.03 -14.90 -4.67
CA ASP A 275 -38.45 -14.75 -4.98
C ASP A 275 -39.26 -15.36 -3.85
N GLU A 276 -39.98 -14.50 -3.10
CA GLU A 276 -40.94 -14.91 -2.09
C GLU A 276 -42.04 -15.74 -2.77
N HIS A 277 -41.88 -17.05 -2.82
CA HIS A 277 -42.99 -17.95 -3.07
C HIS A 277 -43.87 -18.01 -1.82
N GLU A 278 -44.88 -17.12 -1.77
CA GLU A 278 -46.04 -17.30 -0.87
C GLU A 278 -46.72 -18.63 -1.19
N GLU A 279 -46.31 -19.73 -0.59
CA GLU A 279 -47.12 -20.94 -0.48
C GLU A 279 -47.69 -21.04 0.95
N ASP A 280 -49.02 -20.83 1.00
CA ASP A 280 -49.88 -21.12 2.15
C ASP A 280 -49.70 -22.57 2.67
N HIS A 281 -48.87 -22.77 3.70
CA HIS A 281 -48.87 -24.00 4.48
C HIS A 281 -49.47 -23.78 5.88
N GLU A 282 -50.76 -24.27 6.04
CA GLU A 282 -51.39 -24.44 7.35
C GLU A 282 -50.65 -25.50 8.19
N GLY A 283 -50.00 -25.05 9.27
CA GLY A 283 -49.90 -25.69 10.58
C GLY A 283 -49.33 -27.09 10.70
N GLU A 284 -48.07 -27.23 11.10
CA GLU A 284 -47.63 -28.26 12.05
C GLU A 284 -46.57 -27.67 13.00
N GLU A 285 -46.79 -27.87 14.32
CA GLU A 285 -45.93 -27.43 15.40
C GLU A 285 -44.62 -28.21 15.36
N HIS A 286 -43.49 -27.58 15.00
CA HIS A 286 -42.13 -28.10 15.24
C HIS A 286 -41.57 -27.47 16.51
N GLU A 287 -41.25 -28.34 17.50
CA GLU A 287 -40.49 -27.98 18.69
C GLU A 287 -39.07 -27.63 18.30
N GLY A 288 -38.61 -26.47 18.77
CA GLY A 288 -37.31 -25.88 18.82
C GLY A 288 -36.12 -26.74 18.40
N GLU A 289 -35.59 -26.50 17.25
CA GLU A 289 -34.18 -26.72 16.94
C GLU A 289 -33.45 -25.38 17.17
N GLU A 290 -32.39 -25.46 17.98
CA GLU A 290 -31.51 -24.34 18.24
C GLU A 290 -30.92 -23.90 16.88
N HIS A 291 -31.18 -22.65 16.47
CA HIS A 291 -30.46 -22.08 15.33
C HIS A 291 -29.02 -21.99 15.72
N ASP A 292 -28.19 -22.83 15.12
CA ASP A 292 -26.74 -22.69 15.19
C ASP A 292 -26.41 -21.29 14.64
N GLU A 293 -25.70 -20.50 15.47
CA GLU A 293 -25.15 -19.21 15.08
C GLU A 293 -24.33 -19.42 13.80
N HIS A 294 -24.68 -18.73 12.71
CA HIS A 294 -23.82 -18.67 11.53
C HIS A 294 -22.51 -18.05 11.97
N GLU A 295 -21.47 -18.87 12.22
CA GLU A 295 -20.11 -18.37 12.36
C GLU A 295 -19.78 -17.67 11.04
N ASP A 296 -19.38 -16.39 11.09
CA ASP A 296 -19.02 -15.59 9.93
C ASP A 296 -18.05 -16.37 9.05
N GLU A 297 -18.42 -16.65 7.83
CA GLU A 297 -17.61 -17.38 6.86
C GLU A 297 -16.27 -16.67 6.64
N ARG A 298 -15.15 -17.39 6.71
CA ARG A 298 -13.84 -16.77 6.55
C ARG A 298 -13.54 -16.47 5.09
N ILE A 299 -13.44 -15.18 4.77
CA ILE A 299 -13.02 -14.69 3.46
C ILE A 299 -11.57 -14.21 3.56
N PHE A 300 -10.71 -14.67 2.66
CA PHE A 300 -9.30 -14.34 2.73
C PHE A 300 -8.59 -14.43 1.38
N SER A 301 -7.52 -13.65 1.24
CA SER A 301 -6.61 -13.70 0.11
C SER A 301 -5.28 -14.34 0.48
N THR A 302 -4.70 -15.08 -0.46
CA THR A 302 -3.32 -15.58 -0.39
C THR A 302 -2.51 -15.05 -1.56
N THR A 303 -1.30 -14.57 -1.30
CA THR A 303 -0.39 -14.08 -2.34
C THR A 303 0.86 -14.94 -2.44
N GLU A 304 1.38 -15.09 -3.65
CA GLU A 304 2.71 -15.61 -3.93
C GLU A 304 3.41 -14.69 -4.93
N SER A 305 4.58 -14.18 -4.58
CA SER A 305 5.40 -13.32 -5.40
C SER A 305 6.81 -13.88 -5.53
N ASN A 306 7.27 -14.04 -6.76
CA ASN A 306 8.60 -14.49 -7.11
C ASN A 306 9.29 -13.45 -7.98
N VAL A 307 10.29 -12.75 -7.44
CA VAL A 307 10.99 -11.68 -8.14
C VAL A 307 12.45 -12.02 -8.32
N PHE A 308 12.92 -12.05 -9.57
CA PHE A 308 14.32 -12.18 -9.94
C PHE A 308 14.86 -10.84 -10.43
N ASN A 309 15.98 -10.37 -9.87
CA ASN A 309 16.66 -9.17 -10.31
C ASN A 309 18.11 -9.49 -10.74
N LEU A 310 18.50 -8.87 -11.85
CA LEU A 310 19.89 -8.65 -12.24
C LEU A 310 20.13 -7.16 -12.25
N GLU A 311 21.02 -6.63 -11.40
CA GLU A 311 21.36 -5.22 -11.41
C GLU A 311 22.87 -5.01 -11.40
N GLY A 312 23.28 -3.84 -11.82
CA GLY A 312 24.69 -3.48 -11.79
C GLY A 312 24.96 -2.04 -12.17
N SER A 313 26.19 -1.65 -11.90
CA SER A 313 26.74 -0.34 -12.24
C SER A 313 28.12 -0.51 -12.88
N LEU A 314 28.35 0.21 -13.96
CA LEU A 314 29.61 0.22 -14.68
C LEU A 314 30.24 1.61 -14.65
N ASN A 315 31.36 1.76 -13.94
CA ASN A 315 32.18 2.96 -13.97
C ASN A 315 32.99 2.99 -15.27
N LEU A 316 32.74 3.99 -16.11
CA LEU A 316 33.39 4.14 -17.40
C LEU A 316 34.44 5.24 -17.34
N ASN A 317 35.69 4.95 -17.79
CA ASN A 317 36.73 5.95 -17.95
C ASN A 317 36.54 6.78 -19.25
N SER A 318 35.31 7.28 -19.46
CA SER A 318 34.92 8.05 -20.64
C SER A 318 34.62 9.50 -20.25
N SER A 319 34.99 10.44 -21.11
CA SER A 319 34.68 11.86 -20.91
C SER A 319 33.22 12.21 -21.22
N LEU A 320 32.46 11.25 -21.80
CA LEU A 320 31.07 11.46 -22.20
C LEU A 320 30.09 10.79 -21.23
N ILE A 321 30.34 9.55 -20.85
CA ILE A 321 29.53 8.76 -19.93
C ILE A 321 30.44 8.30 -18.79
N SER A 322 30.19 8.75 -17.58
CA SER A 322 30.94 8.42 -16.38
C SER A 322 30.53 7.08 -15.78
N LYS A 323 29.24 6.80 -15.78
CA LYS A 323 28.61 5.64 -15.13
C LYS A 323 27.41 5.16 -15.94
N VAL A 324 27.14 3.86 -15.91
CA VAL A 324 25.91 3.26 -16.42
C VAL A 324 25.36 2.34 -15.34
N ASP A 325 24.19 2.67 -14.80
CA ASP A 325 23.40 1.79 -13.94
C ASP A 325 22.38 1.07 -14.79
N TYR A 326 22.20 -0.24 -14.57
CA TYR A 326 21.28 -1.05 -15.34
C TYR A 326 20.64 -2.14 -14.48
N PHE A 327 19.43 -2.54 -14.88
CA PHE A 327 18.73 -3.65 -14.25
C PHE A 327 17.88 -4.45 -15.26
N LEU A 328 17.59 -5.68 -14.90
CA LEU A 328 16.55 -6.54 -15.47
C LEU A 328 15.78 -7.11 -14.29
N ARG A 329 14.45 -6.97 -14.29
CA ARG A 329 13.56 -7.51 -13.29
C ARG A 329 12.52 -8.40 -13.96
N ASP A 330 12.34 -9.61 -13.43
CA ASP A 330 11.33 -10.58 -13.81
C ASP A 330 10.45 -10.82 -12.57
N THR A 331 9.15 -10.61 -12.71
CA THR A 331 8.16 -10.71 -11.64
C THR A 331 7.08 -11.70 -12.06
N ASP A 332 6.79 -12.67 -11.20
CA ASP A 332 5.67 -13.60 -11.26
C ASP A 332 4.90 -13.45 -9.94
N TYR A 333 3.74 -12.80 -10.02
CA TYR A 333 2.88 -12.49 -8.88
C TYR A 333 1.50 -13.11 -9.06
N SER A 334 0.98 -13.71 -8.01
CA SER A 334 -0.39 -14.19 -7.94
C SER A 334 -1.04 -13.86 -6.60
N LEU A 335 -2.35 -13.61 -6.64
CA LEU A 335 -3.22 -13.47 -5.49
C LEU A 335 -4.45 -14.35 -5.73
N THR A 336 -4.82 -15.15 -4.74
CA THR A 336 -6.05 -15.96 -4.78
C THR A 336 -6.96 -15.51 -3.64
N GLU A 337 -8.14 -15.05 -3.99
CA GLU A 337 -9.24 -14.76 -3.07
C GLU A 337 -10.17 -15.96 -2.99
N GLN A 338 -10.61 -16.31 -1.78
CA GLN A 338 -11.42 -17.50 -1.56
C GLN A 338 -12.17 -17.44 -0.24
N HIS A 339 -13.30 -18.16 -0.21
CA HIS A 339 -14.07 -18.45 0.98
C HIS A 339 -13.58 -19.76 1.61
N ALA A 340 -13.51 -19.86 2.95
CA ALA A 340 -13.20 -21.10 3.61
C ALA A 340 -14.47 -21.98 3.58
N GLU A 341 -14.39 -23.11 2.91
CA GLU A 341 -15.43 -24.14 3.03
C GLU A 341 -15.39 -24.71 4.47
N GLU A 342 -16.53 -24.74 5.18
CA GLU A 342 -16.64 -25.52 6.39
C GLU A 342 -16.57 -27.01 6.01
N ASP A 343 -15.51 -27.70 6.49
CA ASP A 343 -15.42 -29.17 6.46
C ASP A 343 -16.54 -29.74 7.35
N HIS A 344 -17.75 -29.86 6.84
CA HIS A 344 -18.77 -30.71 7.43
C HIS A 344 -18.28 -32.15 7.32
N GLU A 345 -17.53 -32.65 8.34
CA GLU A 345 -17.33 -34.09 8.51
C GLU A 345 -18.70 -34.76 8.76
N GLU A 346 -19.37 -35.10 7.67
CA GLU A 346 -20.59 -35.91 7.70
C GLU A 346 -20.25 -37.34 8.20
N ASP A 347 -20.30 -37.57 9.51
CA ASP A 347 -20.46 -38.90 10.11
C ASP A 347 -21.89 -39.41 9.91
N HIS A 348 -22.31 -39.61 8.68
CA HIS A 348 -23.52 -40.38 8.39
C HIS A 348 -23.18 -41.84 8.25
N GLU A 349 -23.25 -42.60 9.38
CA GLU A 349 -23.46 -44.08 9.33
C GLU A 349 -24.88 -44.40 8.81
N GLY A 350 -24.92 -44.73 7.54
CA GLY A 350 -25.86 -45.60 6.83
C GLY A 350 -27.34 -45.61 7.18
N GLU A 351 -28.18 -45.03 6.30
CA GLU A 351 -29.41 -45.67 5.87
C GLU A 351 -29.65 -45.36 4.38
N GLU A 352 -29.82 -46.43 3.58
CA GLU A 352 -30.13 -46.35 2.16
C GLU A 352 -31.57 -45.81 1.97
N HIS A 353 -31.71 -44.57 1.51
CA HIS A 353 -32.95 -44.09 0.89
C HIS A 353 -32.76 -43.89 -0.62
N GLU A 354 -33.37 -44.78 -1.41
CA GLU A 354 -33.60 -44.54 -2.83
C GLU A 354 -34.74 -43.51 -2.96
N GLY A 355 -34.48 -42.38 -3.60
CA GLY A 355 -35.57 -41.62 -4.18
C GLY A 355 -35.41 -40.10 -4.21
N GLU A 356 -35.25 -39.62 -5.41
CA GLU A 356 -35.53 -38.27 -5.92
C GLU A 356 -34.52 -37.18 -5.60
N GLY A 357 -33.97 -36.65 -6.70
CA GLY A 357 -32.96 -35.59 -6.70
C GLY A 357 -33.47 -34.32 -6.00
N HIS A 358 -32.79 -33.95 -4.98
CA HIS A 358 -32.77 -32.57 -4.55
C HIS A 358 -31.56 -31.94 -5.24
N ASP A 359 -31.82 -30.93 -6.05
CA ASP A 359 -30.82 -30.06 -6.61
C ASP A 359 -30.14 -29.38 -5.42
N GLU A 360 -28.83 -29.67 -5.23
CA GLU A 360 -28.00 -28.99 -4.26
C GLU A 360 -27.82 -27.54 -4.73
N HIS A 361 -28.65 -26.65 -4.21
CA HIS A 361 -28.39 -25.19 -4.31
C HIS A 361 -27.51 -24.77 -3.15
N GLY A 362 -26.22 -25.10 -3.24
CA GLY A 362 -25.14 -24.53 -2.44
C GLY A 362 -24.10 -24.08 -3.43
N HIS A 363 -24.19 -22.85 -3.89
CA HIS A 363 -23.14 -22.24 -4.68
C HIS A 363 -22.02 -21.80 -3.75
N ALA A 364 -21.08 -22.72 -3.42
CA ALA A 364 -19.78 -22.29 -2.93
C ALA A 364 -19.10 -21.55 -4.09
N GLU A 365 -18.96 -20.23 -3.96
CA GLU A 365 -18.24 -19.41 -4.93
C GLU A 365 -16.80 -19.90 -5.04
N GLY A 366 -16.39 -20.26 -6.27
CA GLY A 366 -15.03 -20.77 -6.52
C GLY A 366 -13.99 -19.67 -6.34
N PRO A 367 -12.72 -20.03 -6.07
CA PRO A 367 -11.66 -19.01 -5.84
C PRO A 367 -11.44 -18.14 -7.06
N THR A 368 -11.17 -16.84 -6.82
CA THR A 368 -10.77 -15.87 -7.83
C THR A 368 -9.26 -15.67 -7.82
N LEU A 369 -8.60 -15.88 -8.96
CA LEU A 369 -7.16 -15.84 -9.13
C LEU A 369 -6.74 -14.60 -9.94
N PHE A 370 -6.01 -13.71 -9.32
CA PHE A 370 -5.35 -12.55 -9.92
C PHE A 370 -3.89 -12.85 -10.22
N LYS A 371 -3.39 -12.41 -11.38
CA LYS A 371 -2.00 -12.56 -11.77
C LYS A 371 -1.43 -11.27 -12.34
N ASN A 372 -0.13 -11.07 -12.10
CA ASN A 372 0.66 -10.04 -12.76
C ASN A 372 2.03 -10.63 -13.11
N ASP A 373 2.25 -10.89 -14.41
CA ASP A 373 3.51 -11.36 -14.97
C ASP A 373 4.20 -10.20 -15.67
N ALA A 374 5.42 -9.84 -15.26
CA ALA A 374 6.10 -8.67 -15.82
C ALA A 374 7.60 -8.87 -16.02
N LEU A 375 8.11 -8.35 -17.13
CA LEU A 375 9.52 -8.26 -17.45
C LEU A 375 9.90 -6.79 -17.68
N GLU A 376 10.85 -6.28 -16.90
CA GLU A 376 11.29 -4.89 -16.98
C GLU A 376 12.82 -4.81 -17.16
N PHE A 377 13.26 -3.95 -18.08
CA PHE A 377 14.66 -3.59 -18.30
C PHE A 377 14.82 -2.07 -18.16
N GLY A 378 15.80 -1.63 -17.37
CA GLY A 378 16.12 -0.22 -17.22
C GLY A 378 17.61 0.05 -17.30
N ALA A 379 17.96 1.25 -17.77
CA ALA A 379 19.33 1.74 -17.76
C ALA A 379 19.35 3.27 -17.54
N ILE A 380 20.25 3.73 -16.68
CA ILE A 380 20.54 5.15 -16.45
C ILE A 380 21.98 5.42 -16.84
N PHE A 381 22.16 6.36 -17.76
CA PHE A 381 23.46 6.81 -18.24
C PHE A 381 23.82 8.11 -17.54
N ASP A 382 24.89 8.11 -16.75
CA ASP A 382 25.39 9.32 -16.09
C ASP A 382 26.42 10.02 -17.01
N LEU A 383 26.08 11.24 -17.41
CA LEU A 383 26.89 12.15 -18.22
C LEU A 383 27.34 13.37 -17.40
N SER A 384 27.25 13.30 -16.07
CA SER A 384 27.53 14.40 -15.15
C SER A 384 29.02 14.83 -15.21
N THR A 385 29.21 16.07 -14.87
CA THR A 385 30.55 16.69 -14.64
C THR A 385 30.54 17.30 -13.25
N ASN A 386 31.70 17.77 -12.76
CA ASN A 386 31.80 18.29 -11.39
C ASN A 386 30.79 19.39 -11.02
N ASP A 387 30.31 20.16 -11.99
CA ASP A 387 29.42 21.31 -11.75
C ASP A 387 28.03 21.16 -12.40
N PHE A 388 27.75 20.02 -13.05
CA PHE A 388 26.51 19.83 -13.80
C PHE A 388 26.11 18.37 -13.85
N SER A 389 25.00 18.04 -13.20
CA SER A 389 24.39 16.71 -13.24
C SER A 389 23.61 16.54 -14.54
N ARG A 390 23.85 15.43 -15.25
CA ARG A 390 23.12 15.05 -16.48
C ARG A 390 22.94 13.56 -16.50
N LYS A 391 21.69 13.13 -16.43
CA LYS A 391 21.35 11.70 -16.47
C LYS A 391 20.33 11.45 -17.58
N ILE A 392 20.47 10.35 -18.29
CA ILE A 392 19.49 9.88 -19.27
C ILE A 392 19.03 8.50 -18.84
N SER A 393 17.73 8.28 -18.78
CA SER A 393 17.15 6.95 -18.51
C SER A 393 16.46 6.39 -19.72
N VAL A 394 16.49 5.06 -19.83
CA VAL A 394 15.68 4.25 -20.75
C VAL A 394 15.10 3.12 -19.94
N ASN A 395 13.79 2.91 -20.07
CA ASN A 395 13.09 1.83 -19.41
C ASN A 395 12.13 1.17 -20.42
N LEU A 396 12.11 -0.16 -20.44
CA LEU A 396 11.24 -1.00 -21.27
C LEU A 396 10.55 -1.99 -20.34
N ALA A 397 9.24 -2.13 -20.44
CA ALA A 397 8.48 -3.09 -19.66
C ALA A 397 7.42 -3.79 -20.52
N GLU A 398 7.22 -5.08 -20.27
CA GLU A 398 6.10 -5.88 -20.72
C GLU A 398 5.40 -6.43 -19.48
N GLU A 399 4.08 -6.35 -19.43
CA GLU A 399 3.27 -6.73 -18.28
C GLU A 399 1.96 -7.36 -18.78
N GLU A 400 1.55 -8.47 -18.16
CA GLU A 400 0.26 -9.09 -18.38
C GLU A 400 -0.48 -9.21 -17.02
N VAL A 401 -1.66 -8.59 -16.94
CA VAL A 401 -2.54 -8.68 -15.78
C VAL A 401 -3.76 -9.50 -16.18
N SER A 402 -4.13 -10.50 -15.37
CA SER A 402 -5.26 -11.38 -15.66
C SER A 402 -6.00 -11.78 -14.38
N ILE A 403 -7.32 -11.96 -14.50
CA ILE A 403 -8.20 -12.40 -13.42
C ILE A 403 -8.98 -13.60 -13.93
N PHE A 404 -9.04 -14.67 -13.13
CA PHE A 404 -9.73 -15.92 -13.44
C PHE A 404 -10.56 -16.38 -12.25
N GLY A 405 -11.75 -16.82 -12.46
CA GLY A 405 -12.66 -17.29 -11.42
C GLY A 405 -14.08 -16.77 -11.64
N GLN A 406 -14.96 -17.02 -10.71
CA GLN A 406 -16.38 -16.60 -10.81
C GLN A 406 -16.54 -15.09 -10.67
N GLU A 407 -15.68 -14.44 -9.88
CA GLU A 407 -15.65 -12.99 -9.67
C GLU A 407 -14.61 -12.28 -10.59
N ALA A 408 -14.31 -12.89 -11.74
CA ALA A 408 -13.36 -12.28 -12.68
C ALA A 408 -13.99 -11.06 -13.37
N TYR A 409 -13.78 -9.89 -12.84
CA TYR A 409 -14.33 -8.63 -13.33
C TYR A 409 -13.52 -7.98 -14.47
N MET A 410 -12.43 -8.57 -14.90
CA MET A 410 -11.61 -8.07 -16.02
C MET A 410 -10.97 -9.23 -16.78
N LEU A 411 -11.10 -9.22 -18.11
CA LEU A 411 -10.39 -10.15 -18.98
C LEU A 411 -8.88 -9.81 -19.04
N PRO A 412 -7.99 -10.74 -19.47
CA PRO A 412 -6.55 -10.48 -19.51
C PRO A 412 -6.18 -9.25 -20.33
N VAL A 413 -5.29 -8.42 -19.76
CA VAL A 413 -4.77 -7.19 -20.37
C VAL A 413 -3.27 -7.26 -20.46
N SER A 414 -2.73 -7.12 -21.67
CA SER A 414 -1.30 -7.00 -21.94
C SER A 414 -0.91 -5.53 -22.09
N SER A 415 0.21 -5.14 -21.51
CA SER A 415 0.76 -3.78 -21.60
C SER A 415 2.21 -3.80 -22.03
N SER A 416 2.59 -2.92 -22.95
CA SER A 416 3.99 -2.69 -23.29
C SER A 416 4.36 -1.22 -23.14
N GLU A 417 5.51 -0.94 -22.54
CA GLU A 417 5.98 0.41 -22.22
C GLU A 417 7.39 0.65 -22.72
N ALA A 418 7.63 1.80 -23.34
CA ALA A 418 8.96 2.28 -23.71
C ALA A 418 9.13 3.74 -23.29
N ASN A 419 10.04 3.98 -22.35
CA ASN A 419 10.14 5.23 -21.61
C ASN A 419 11.55 5.84 -21.76
N PHE A 420 11.63 7.17 -21.91
CA PHE A 420 12.86 7.92 -22.08
C PHE A 420 12.88 9.13 -21.14
N GLY A 421 13.85 9.20 -20.22
CA GLY A 421 13.99 10.30 -19.27
C GLY A 421 15.29 11.07 -19.46
N LEU A 422 15.27 12.36 -19.15
CA LEU A 422 16.44 13.24 -19.05
C LEU A 422 16.33 14.08 -17.79
N TYR A 423 17.38 14.08 -17.00
CA TYR A 423 17.54 14.95 -15.83
C TYR A 423 18.76 15.85 -15.99
N LEU A 424 18.62 17.11 -15.62
CA LEU A 424 19.65 18.14 -15.61
C LEU A 424 19.62 18.85 -14.26
N GLY A 425 20.75 18.89 -13.53
CA GLY A 425 20.87 19.60 -12.27
C GLY A 425 22.14 20.43 -12.20
N LYS A 426 22.10 21.60 -11.58
CA LYS A 426 23.27 22.50 -11.48
C LYS A 426 23.28 23.29 -10.19
N GLU A 427 24.39 23.18 -9.47
CA GLU A 427 24.71 24.10 -8.39
C GLU A 427 25.01 25.50 -8.93
N MET A 428 24.34 26.50 -8.39
CA MET A 428 24.51 27.91 -8.71
C MET A 428 24.99 28.65 -7.47
N GLY A 429 25.51 29.85 -7.62
CA GLY A 429 26.00 30.62 -6.46
C GLY A 429 24.91 31.14 -5.51
N PHE A 430 23.65 30.85 -5.81
CA PHE A 430 22.46 31.23 -5.03
C PHE A 430 21.65 30.02 -4.54
N GLY A 431 22.08 28.80 -4.86
CA GLY A 431 21.37 27.55 -4.57
C GLY A 431 21.37 26.57 -5.74
N HIS A 432 20.40 25.67 -5.83
CA HIS A 432 20.33 24.64 -6.85
C HIS A 432 19.25 24.93 -7.91
N VAL A 433 19.46 24.44 -9.14
CA VAL A 433 18.44 24.44 -10.22
C VAL A 433 18.45 23.11 -10.91
N ASP A 434 17.28 22.51 -11.06
CA ASP A 434 17.13 21.24 -11.76
C ASP A 434 15.97 21.25 -12.76
N PHE A 435 16.01 20.30 -13.69
CA PHE A 435 15.00 20.10 -14.73
C PHE A 435 14.95 18.63 -15.13
N GLY A 436 13.76 18.11 -15.24
CA GLY A 436 13.45 16.77 -15.74
C GLY A 436 12.50 16.81 -16.92
N ILE A 437 12.68 15.90 -17.85
CA ILE A 437 11.72 15.63 -18.93
C ILE A 437 11.65 14.13 -19.18
N ARG A 438 10.45 13.61 -19.45
CA ARG A 438 10.21 12.21 -19.75
C ARG A 438 9.21 12.10 -20.88
N TYR A 439 9.45 11.12 -21.76
CA TYR A 439 8.55 10.74 -22.84
C TYR A 439 8.25 9.25 -22.74
N ASP A 440 6.97 8.91 -22.70
CA ASP A 440 6.48 7.55 -22.52
C ASP A 440 5.63 7.15 -23.73
N LEU A 441 5.83 5.90 -24.19
CA LEU A 441 4.99 5.21 -25.16
C LEU A 441 4.41 3.99 -24.45
N ILE A 442 3.09 3.89 -24.45
CA ILE A 442 2.37 2.87 -23.68
C ILE A 442 1.27 2.33 -24.59
N ASP A 443 1.34 1.02 -24.87
CA ASP A 443 0.30 0.29 -25.58
C ASP A 443 -0.40 -0.65 -24.59
N ARG A 444 -1.74 -0.76 -24.65
CA ARG A 444 -2.52 -1.68 -23.86
C ARG A 444 -3.45 -2.47 -24.75
N GLU A 445 -3.42 -3.79 -24.65
CA GLU A 445 -4.31 -4.70 -25.38
C GLU A 445 -5.21 -5.42 -24.38
N GLY A 446 -6.51 -5.26 -24.51
CA GLY A 446 -7.51 -5.86 -23.62
C GLY A 446 -8.82 -6.10 -24.37
N SER A 447 -9.78 -6.71 -23.66
CA SER A 447 -11.10 -6.98 -24.20
C SER A 447 -12.16 -6.84 -23.13
N ILE A 448 -13.40 -6.57 -23.56
CA ILE A 448 -14.59 -6.49 -22.71
C ILE A 448 -15.60 -7.52 -23.24
N MET A 449 -16.28 -8.21 -22.34
CA MET A 449 -17.39 -9.07 -22.70
C MET A 449 -18.65 -8.21 -22.79
N GLU A 450 -19.29 -8.17 -23.96
CA GLU A 450 -20.61 -7.55 -24.11
C GLU A 450 -21.68 -8.58 -23.71
N GLU A 451 -22.58 -8.20 -22.82
CA GLU A 451 -23.78 -8.96 -22.56
C GLU A 451 -24.74 -8.78 -23.74
N GLU A 452 -25.16 -9.88 -24.41
CA GLU A 452 -26.10 -9.79 -25.53
C GLU A 452 -27.48 -9.37 -25.00
N HIS A 453 -27.94 -8.19 -25.43
CA HIS A 453 -29.33 -7.78 -25.28
C HIS A 453 -30.23 -8.63 -26.21
N HIS A 454 -30.93 -9.61 -25.67
CA HIS A 454 -31.93 -10.35 -26.42
C HIS A 454 -33.14 -9.45 -26.69
N GLU A 455 -33.27 -8.93 -27.91
CA GLU A 455 -34.55 -8.46 -28.42
C GLU A 455 -35.44 -9.70 -28.71
N ASP A 456 -36.20 -10.16 -27.72
CA ASP A 456 -37.15 -11.24 -27.89
C ASP A 456 -38.36 -10.79 -28.73
N GLU A 457 -38.25 -10.85 -30.07
CA GLU A 457 -39.40 -10.96 -30.95
C GLU A 457 -39.98 -12.39 -30.93
N HIS A 458 -40.62 -12.81 -29.84
CA HIS A 458 -41.36 -14.07 -29.80
C HIS A 458 -42.73 -13.93 -30.45
N GLU A 459 -42.85 -14.16 -31.78
CA GLU A 459 -44.05 -14.68 -32.39
C GLU A 459 -44.04 -16.23 -32.27
N GLY A 460 -44.89 -16.78 -31.41
CA GLY A 460 -45.04 -18.16 -31.02
C GLY A 460 -44.87 -19.22 -32.12
N GLU A 461 -43.91 -20.10 -31.93
CA GLU A 461 -43.89 -21.49 -32.41
C GLU A 461 -43.14 -22.36 -31.38
N GLU A 462 -43.74 -23.50 -31.04
CA GLU A 462 -43.21 -24.51 -30.13
C GLU A 462 -41.87 -25.06 -30.66
N HIS A 463 -40.72 -24.82 -29.97
CA HIS A 463 -39.46 -25.48 -30.23
C HIS A 463 -38.97 -26.28 -29.00
N GLU A 464 -38.56 -27.50 -29.32
CA GLU A 464 -37.95 -28.45 -28.40
C GLU A 464 -36.58 -27.95 -27.94
N ASP A 465 -36.32 -28.07 -26.64
CA ASP A 465 -35.14 -27.69 -25.87
C ASP A 465 -33.81 -28.16 -26.50
N GLU A 466 -33.03 -27.25 -27.09
CA GLU A 466 -31.59 -27.32 -27.15
C GLU A 466 -31.09 -25.96 -26.58
N HIS A 467 -30.71 -25.92 -25.30
CA HIS A 467 -29.99 -24.80 -24.71
C HIS A 467 -28.58 -24.79 -25.37
N GLU A 468 -28.38 -24.00 -26.42
CA GLU A 468 -27.05 -23.57 -26.82
C GLU A 468 -26.59 -22.53 -25.78
N GLU A 469 -25.51 -22.81 -25.07
CA GLU A 469 -24.82 -21.84 -24.24
C GLU A 469 -24.39 -20.70 -25.16
N HIS A 470 -25.03 -19.54 -25.05
CA HIS A 470 -24.63 -18.33 -25.76
C HIS A 470 -23.44 -17.72 -25.02
N GLU A 471 -22.23 -17.90 -25.59
CA GLU A 471 -21.05 -17.17 -25.16
C GLU A 471 -21.23 -15.71 -25.59
N GLY A 472 -21.22 -14.74 -24.64
CA GLY A 472 -21.28 -13.30 -24.94
C GLY A 472 -20.22 -12.87 -25.97
N GLU A 473 -20.49 -11.87 -26.76
CA GLU A 473 -19.55 -11.35 -27.78
C GLU A 473 -18.38 -10.60 -27.08
N VAL A 474 -17.13 -10.98 -27.39
CA VAL A 474 -15.94 -10.35 -26.82
C VAL A 474 -15.42 -9.29 -27.77
N GLU A 475 -15.43 -8.03 -27.37
CA GLU A 475 -14.87 -6.92 -28.14
C GLU A 475 -13.42 -6.62 -27.71
N PHE A 476 -12.50 -6.52 -28.69
CA PHE A 476 -11.07 -6.29 -28.48
C PHE A 476 -10.71 -4.83 -28.71
N PHE A 477 -9.93 -4.26 -27.78
CA PHE A 477 -9.46 -2.88 -27.83
C PHE A 477 -7.94 -2.82 -27.69
N ASN A 478 -7.34 -1.83 -28.32
CA ASN A 478 -5.89 -1.57 -28.23
C ASN A 478 -5.62 -0.06 -28.14
N PRO A 479 -5.95 0.58 -27.01
CA PRO A 479 -5.62 1.99 -26.79
C PRO A 479 -4.11 2.20 -26.64
N ASP A 480 -3.57 3.21 -27.37
CA ASP A 480 -2.18 3.64 -27.31
C ASP A 480 -2.06 5.06 -26.76
N PHE A 481 -1.06 5.31 -25.91
CA PHE A 481 -0.81 6.59 -25.26
C PHE A 481 0.63 7.04 -25.51
N SER A 482 0.77 8.33 -25.81
CA SER A 482 2.08 8.98 -25.98
C SER A 482 2.16 10.18 -25.07
N THR A 483 2.79 10.04 -23.91
CA THR A 483 2.79 11.08 -22.89
C THR A 483 4.11 11.82 -22.78
N LEU A 484 4.06 13.13 -22.51
CA LEU A 484 5.22 13.97 -22.26
C LEU A 484 5.06 14.63 -20.89
N SER A 485 5.99 14.32 -19.98
CA SER A 485 6.08 14.90 -18.65
C SER A 485 7.33 15.76 -18.51
N PHE A 486 7.23 16.86 -17.76
CA PHE A 486 8.39 17.70 -17.44
C PHE A 486 8.23 18.33 -16.06
N ALA A 487 9.36 18.60 -15.40
CA ALA A 487 9.41 19.27 -14.12
C ALA A 487 10.65 20.15 -14.02
N GLY A 488 10.59 21.19 -13.20
CA GLY A 488 11.72 22.05 -12.90
C GLY A 488 11.66 22.59 -11.50
N GLY A 489 12.81 22.67 -10.84
CA GLY A 489 13.02 23.14 -9.50
C GLY A 489 14.05 24.28 -9.43
N ILE A 490 13.88 25.15 -8.47
CA ILE A 490 14.84 26.17 -8.08
C ILE A 490 14.84 26.29 -6.57
N ASP A 491 16.02 26.07 -5.97
CA ASP A 491 16.29 26.28 -4.56
C ASP A 491 17.14 27.51 -4.36
N PHE A 492 16.71 28.39 -3.46
CA PHE A 492 17.40 29.63 -3.14
C PHE A 492 17.89 29.62 -1.70
N ASP A 493 19.18 29.70 -1.50
CA ASP A 493 19.78 30.02 -0.22
C ASP A 493 19.65 31.51 0.08
N LEU A 494 18.53 31.91 0.68
CA LEU A 494 18.30 33.32 1.02
C LEU A 494 19.29 33.85 2.04
N ASN A 495 19.71 32.99 2.96
CA ASN A 495 20.85 33.18 3.89
C ASN A 495 21.16 31.84 4.58
N GLU A 496 22.21 31.82 5.44
CA GLU A 496 22.69 30.63 6.17
C GLU A 496 21.63 29.89 7.00
N ASN A 497 20.44 30.46 7.20
CA ASN A 497 19.36 29.89 8.04
C ASN A 497 18.03 29.80 7.32
N LEU A 498 17.93 30.20 6.07
CA LEU A 498 16.65 30.30 5.37
C LEU A 498 16.83 29.93 3.90
N SER A 499 16.13 28.90 3.46
CA SER A 499 16.02 28.48 2.06
C SER A 499 14.57 28.59 1.57
N LEU A 500 14.43 28.74 0.26
CA LEU A 500 13.17 28.85 -0.46
C LEU A 500 13.25 27.96 -1.69
N SER A 501 12.35 26.98 -1.79
CA SER A 501 12.18 26.10 -2.95
C SER A 501 10.94 26.45 -3.75
N LEU A 502 11.07 26.44 -5.07
CA LEU A 502 9.98 26.59 -6.03
C LEU A 502 10.04 25.45 -7.03
N ASN A 503 9.02 24.62 -7.04
CA ASN A 503 8.92 23.49 -7.95
C ASN A 503 7.67 23.60 -8.82
N PHE A 504 7.82 23.25 -10.08
CA PHE A 504 6.74 23.09 -11.03
C PHE A 504 6.90 21.76 -11.76
N ALA A 505 5.81 21.00 -11.86
CA ALA A 505 5.76 19.76 -12.61
C ALA A 505 4.48 19.65 -13.44
N SER A 506 4.60 19.23 -14.69
CA SER A 506 3.49 18.78 -15.52
C SER A 506 3.73 17.32 -15.86
N VAL A 507 2.99 16.43 -15.20
CA VAL A 507 3.14 14.97 -15.31
C VAL A 507 1.88 14.40 -15.93
N ALA A 508 2.06 13.59 -16.97
CA ALA A 508 0.97 12.86 -17.60
C ALA A 508 0.95 11.39 -17.16
N ARG A 509 -0.23 10.80 -17.07
CA ARG A 509 -0.48 9.41 -16.75
C ARG A 509 -1.46 8.80 -17.73
N ALA A 510 -1.12 7.68 -18.34
CA ALA A 510 -2.08 6.88 -19.10
C ALA A 510 -3.05 6.18 -18.13
N PRO A 511 -4.30 5.94 -18.52
CA PRO A 511 -5.23 5.11 -17.75
C PRO A 511 -4.65 3.73 -17.47
N SER A 512 -4.94 3.15 -16.30
CA SER A 512 -4.55 1.79 -15.91
C SER A 512 -5.41 0.73 -16.62
N ALA A 513 -5.02 -0.54 -16.53
CA ALA A 513 -5.80 -1.65 -17.09
C ALA A 513 -7.22 -1.70 -16.49
N VAL A 514 -7.34 -1.58 -15.17
CA VAL A 514 -8.64 -1.60 -14.48
C VAL A 514 -9.53 -0.43 -14.91
N GLU A 515 -9.00 0.78 -15.03
CA GLU A 515 -9.77 1.96 -15.44
C GLU A 515 -10.34 1.84 -16.86
N LEU A 516 -9.68 1.04 -17.74
CA LEU A 516 -10.11 0.83 -19.12
C LEU A 516 -11.01 -0.38 -19.32
N PHE A 517 -10.75 -1.50 -18.63
CA PHE A 517 -11.27 -2.81 -19.03
C PHE A 517 -12.09 -3.55 -17.95
N ILE A 518 -12.21 -2.98 -16.74
CA ILE A 518 -13.06 -3.61 -15.71
C ILE A 518 -14.52 -3.62 -16.17
N ASN A 519 -15.22 -4.73 -15.94
CA ASN A 519 -16.66 -4.86 -16.16
C ASN A 519 -17.16 -6.06 -15.35
N GLY A 520 -17.53 -5.83 -14.09
CA GLY A 520 -18.01 -6.91 -13.24
C GLY A 520 -18.06 -6.59 -11.75
N PRO A 521 -18.51 -7.55 -10.93
CA PRO A 521 -18.65 -7.41 -9.50
C PRO A 521 -17.27 -7.37 -8.80
N HIS A 522 -17.09 -6.40 -7.91
CA HIS A 522 -15.96 -6.29 -7.00
C HIS A 522 -16.48 -6.30 -5.57
N LEU A 523 -16.68 -7.49 -5.03
CA LEU A 523 -17.42 -7.73 -3.78
C LEU A 523 -16.75 -7.07 -2.57
N ALA A 524 -15.42 -7.08 -2.51
CA ALA A 524 -14.66 -6.39 -1.46
C ALA A 524 -14.92 -4.87 -1.39
N THR A 525 -15.44 -4.25 -2.44
CA THR A 525 -15.84 -2.83 -2.46
C THR A 525 -17.36 -2.63 -2.47
N SER A 526 -18.17 -3.70 -2.49
CA SER A 526 -19.63 -3.70 -2.71
C SER A 526 -20.04 -2.96 -3.97
N ARG A 527 -19.29 -3.12 -5.06
CA ARG A 527 -19.52 -2.40 -6.32
C ARG A 527 -19.56 -3.34 -7.51
N TYR A 528 -20.40 -2.98 -8.48
CA TYR A 528 -20.24 -3.44 -9.84
C TYR A 528 -19.49 -2.33 -10.60
N GLU A 529 -18.25 -2.59 -10.97
CA GLU A 529 -17.35 -1.57 -11.53
C GLU A 529 -17.28 -1.67 -13.05
N VAL A 530 -17.40 -0.52 -13.72
CA VAL A 530 -17.35 -0.44 -15.18
C VAL A 530 -16.26 0.55 -15.63
N GLY A 531 -15.34 0.06 -16.46
CA GLY A 531 -14.27 0.82 -17.08
C GLY A 531 -14.74 1.56 -18.34
N ASP A 532 -13.90 2.46 -18.85
CA ASP A 532 -14.15 3.13 -20.13
C ASP A 532 -12.88 3.10 -21.00
N VAL A 533 -12.95 2.39 -22.11
CA VAL A 533 -11.86 2.27 -23.10
C VAL A 533 -11.52 3.58 -23.82
N ASN A 534 -12.38 4.60 -23.70
CA ASN A 534 -12.21 5.91 -24.30
C ASN A 534 -11.56 6.95 -23.37
N LEU A 535 -11.13 6.55 -22.16
CA LEU A 535 -10.43 7.45 -21.24
C LEU A 535 -9.17 8.03 -21.88
N GLU A 536 -9.00 9.34 -21.71
CA GLU A 536 -7.81 10.06 -22.14
C GLU A 536 -6.72 10.08 -21.03
N GLU A 537 -5.50 10.53 -21.37
CA GLU A 537 -4.44 10.72 -20.36
C GLU A 537 -4.84 11.74 -19.29
N GLU A 538 -4.57 11.45 -18.02
CA GLU A 538 -4.58 12.45 -16.96
C GLU A 538 -3.36 13.35 -17.08
N ARG A 539 -3.52 14.64 -16.80
CA ARG A 539 -2.42 15.60 -16.75
C ARG A 539 -2.46 16.43 -15.48
N SER A 540 -1.49 16.20 -14.61
CA SER A 540 -1.29 16.95 -13.38
C SER A 540 -0.34 18.12 -13.60
N ASN A 541 -0.76 19.32 -13.24
CA ASN A 541 0.05 20.54 -13.25
C ASN A 541 0.25 21.02 -11.82
N ASN A 542 1.35 20.59 -11.20
CA ASN A 542 1.67 20.86 -9.80
C ASN A 542 2.61 22.05 -9.64
N THR A 543 2.36 22.86 -8.63
CA THR A 543 3.23 23.96 -8.19
C THR A 543 3.44 23.86 -6.69
N ASP A 544 4.70 23.78 -6.26
CA ASP A 544 5.10 23.73 -4.86
C ASP A 544 5.91 24.97 -4.49
N LEU A 545 5.61 25.53 -3.31
CA LEU A 545 6.38 26.58 -2.66
C LEU A 545 6.76 26.09 -1.26
N SER A 546 8.04 25.90 -1.00
CA SER A 546 8.56 25.46 0.29
C SER A 546 9.49 26.50 0.89
N LEU A 547 9.40 26.69 2.20
CA LEU A 547 10.24 27.60 2.98
C LEU A 547 10.80 26.85 4.19
N SER A 548 12.12 26.69 4.25
CA SER A 548 12.81 26.03 5.34
C SER A 548 13.67 27.02 6.11
N TRP A 549 13.52 27.01 7.43
CA TRP A 549 14.27 27.86 8.34
C TRP A 549 14.86 27.07 9.50
N ALA A 550 16.17 27.21 9.71
CA ALA A 550 16.86 26.62 10.84
C ALA A 550 17.83 27.64 11.49
N ARG A 551 17.73 27.80 12.81
CA ARG A 551 18.63 28.66 13.55
C ARG A 551 18.91 28.15 14.96
N GLY A 552 20.11 27.72 15.22
CA GLY A 552 20.51 27.15 16.51
C GLY A 552 19.79 25.85 16.75
N GLU A 553 18.96 25.79 17.79
CA GLU A 553 18.17 24.61 18.17
C GLU A 553 16.78 24.58 17.53
N PHE A 554 16.35 25.62 16.83
CA PHE A 554 15.00 25.77 16.29
C PHE A 554 15.02 25.58 14.77
N PHE A 555 13.95 24.93 14.27
CA PHE A 555 13.68 24.81 12.85
C PHE A 555 12.18 24.97 12.57
N ALA A 556 11.84 25.34 11.34
CA ALA A 556 10.48 25.44 10.87
C ALA A 556 10.46 25.24 9.34
N ASP A 557 9.56 24.40 8.88
CA ASP A 557 9.32 24.09 7.48
C ASP A 557 7.87 24.38 7.14
N PHE A 558 7.64 25.01 6.01
CA PHE A 558 6.33 25.29 5.48
C PHE A 558 6.30 24.99 3.99
N SER A 559 5.32 24.23 3.55
CA SER A 559 5.08 23.93 2.15
C SER A 559 3.64 24.25 1.78
N TYR A 560 3.44 24.92 0.66
CA TYR A 560 2.14 25.11 0.03
C TYR A 560 2.18 24.48 -1.37
N PHE A 561 1.18 23.72 -1.69
CA PHE A 561 1.05 23.08 -3.00
C PHE A 561 -0.31 23.37 -3.64
N SER A 562 -0.31 23.41 -4.97
CA SER A 562 -1.49 23.49 -5.79
C SER A 562 -1.28 22.63 -7.04
N ASN A 563 -2.18 21.71 -7.28
CA ASN A 563 -2.12 20.76 -8.37
C ASN A 563 -3.47 20.74 -9.10
N THR A 564 -3.49 21.20 -10.34
CA THR A 564 -4.64 21.09 -11.24
C THR A 564 -4.47 19.84 -12.11
N VAL A 565 -5.42 18.93 -12.05
CA VAL A 565 -5.43 17.69 -12.82
C VAL A 565 -6.50 17.77 -13.89
N ASP A 566 -6.07 17.86 -15.13
CA ASP A 566 -6.95 17.75 -16.28
C ASP A 566 -7.29 16.26 -16.50
N ASN A 567 -8.56 15.95 -16.80
CA ASN A 567 -9.06 14.58 -17.01
C ASN A 567 -8.79 13.65 -15.81
N TYR A 568 -8.98 14.10 -14.57
CA TYR A 568 -8.81 13.26 -13.38
C TYR A 568 -9.77 12.06 -13.45
N ILE A 569 -9.24 10.83 -13.44
CA ILE A 569 -9.99 9.58 -13.50
C ILE A 569 -10.42 9.19 -12.08
N TYR A 570 -11.68 8.88 -11.88
CA TYR A 570 -12.21 8.45 -10.59
C TYR A 570 -13.38 7.50 -10.78
N LEU A 571 -13.63 6.68 -9.78
CA LEU A 571 -14.80 5.81 -9.72
C LEU A 571 -15.97 6.61 -9.15
N GLN A 572 -17.05 6.72 -9.91
CA GLN A 572 -18.28 7.43 -9.55
C GLN A 572 -19.38 6.42 -9.27
N ASP A 573 -19.87 6.42 -8.05
CA ASP A 573 -21.05 5.64 -7.66
C ASP A 573 -22.32 6.27 -8.28
N GLU A 574 -23.26 5.47 -8.76
CA GLU A 574 -24.58 5.93 -9.22
C GLU A 574 -25.56 5.95 -8.06
N SER A 575 -26.52 6.89 -8.10
CA SER A 575 -27.58 6.96 -7.10
C SER A 575 -28.73 6.02 -7.48
N GLU A 576 -29.45 5.54 -6.48
CA GLU A 576 -30.70 4.78 -6.68
C GLU A 576 -31.72 5.57 -7.54
N GLU A 577 -31.78 6.94 -7.41
CA GLU A 577 -32.67 7.80 -8.20
C GLU A 577 -32.20 7.90 -9.66
N GLU A 578 -30.90 7.91 -9.96
CA GLU A 578 -30.36 7.90 -11.32
C GLU A 578 -30.59 6.56 -12.00
N HIS A 579 -30.49 5.48 -11.26
CA HIS A 579 -30.81 4.13 -11.72
C HIS A 579 -32.29 4.03 -12.11
N GLU A 580 -33.22 4.53 -11.26
CA GLU A 580 -34.65 4.57 -11.55
C GLU A 580 -35.02 5.53 -12.71
N GLU A 581 -34.24 6.60 -13.00
CA GLU A 581 -34.49 7.53 -14.13
C GLU A 581 -34.11 6.91 -15.49
N HIS A 582 -33.12 6.04 -15.54
CA HIS A 582 -32.80 5.24 -16.72
C HIS A 582 -33.88 4.16 -16.98
N GLU A 583 -34.56 3.69 -15.94
CA GLU A 583 -35.74 2.81 -16.03
C GLU A 583 -36.99 3.53 -16.56
N GLY A 584 -37.06 4.86 -16.52
CA GLY A 584 -38.24 5.69 -16.83
C GLY A 584 -38.42 6.08 -18.29
N GLU A 585 -37.53 5.79 -19.21
CA GLU A 585 -37.79 5.93 -20.66
C GLU A 585 -38.41 4.62 -21.16
N GLU A 586 -39.73 4.68 -21.45
CA GLU A 586 -40.59 3.56 -21.89
C GLU A 586 -39.93 2.72 -23.00
N HIS A 587 -39.11 1.73 -22.64
CA HIS A 587 -38.82 0.56 -23.45
C HIS A 587 -39.61 -0.62 -22.86
N GLU A 588 -40.76 -0.92 -23.43
CA GLU A 588 -41.55 -2.12 -23.12
C GLU A 588 -40.74 -3.35 -23.57
N GLY A 589 -39.94 -3.98 -22.67
CA GLY A 589 -39.33 -5.27 -22.92
C GLY A 589 -37.88 -5.47 -22.46
N GLU A 590 -37.24 -4.58 -21.71
CA GLU A 590 -35.91 -4.83 -21.15
C GLU A 590 -36.03 -5.50 -19.78
N GLU A 591 -35.44 -6.69 -19.62
CA GLU A 591 -35.29 -7.35 -18.34
C GLU A 591 -34.31 -6.53 -17.50
N HIS A 592 -34.69 -6.23 -16.25
CA HIS A 592 -33.91 -5.48 -15.31
C HIS A 592 -32.62 -6.25 -15.00
N HIS A 593 -31.46 -5.66 -15.25
CA HIS A 593 -30.21 -6.20 -14.75
C HIS A 593 -30.10 -5.88 -13.25
N ASP A 594 -30.49 -6.83 -12.42
CA ASP A 594 -30.22 -6.78 -10.98
C ASP A 594 -28.72 -7.05 -10.77
N HIS A 595 -27.98 -6.05 -10.30
CA HIS A 595 -26.57 -6.18 -9.97
C HIS A 595 -26.35 -6.84 -8.59
N GLY A 596 -27.29 -7.65 -8.09
CA GLY A 596 -27.17 -8.39 -6.85
C GLY A 596 -27.02 -7.50 -5.61
N GLY A 597 -27.60 -6.29 -5.60
CA GLY A 597 -27.48 -5.34 -4.49
C GLY A 597 -26.16 -4.56 -4.46
N LEU A 598 -25.27 -4.73 -5.46
CA LEU A 598 -24.02 -3.98 -5.58
C LEU A 598 -24.28 -2.57 -6.13
N ILE A 599 -23.49 -1.61 -5.68
CA ILE A 599 -23.54 -0.21 -6.18
C ILE A 599 -22.89 -0.15 -7.57
N LEU A 600 -23.67 0.21 -8.60
CA LEU A 600 -23.11 0.45 -9.93
C LEU A 600 -22.14 1.65 -9.88
N SER A 601 -20.92 1.45 -10.36
CA SER A 601 -19.86 2.43 -10.28
C SER A 601 -19.07 2.50 -11.58
N ASN A 602 -19.01 3.70 -12.17
CA ASN A 602 -18.38 3.92 -13.47
C ASN A 602 -17.07 4.70 -13.35
N TYR A 603 -16.02 4.28 -14.07
CA TYR A 603 -14.82 5.08 -14.24
C TYR A 603 -15.09 6.27 -15.16
N MET A 604 -14.89 7.46 -14.61
CA MET A 604 -15.19 8.72 -15.30
C MET A 604 -14.00 9.68 -15.23
N GLN A 605 -14.04 10.72 -16.09
CA GLN A 605 -13.05 11.80 -16.09
C GLN A 605 -13.69 13.15 -15.80
N LYS A 606 -13.12 13.90 -14.86
CA LYS A 606 -13.43 15.33 -14.61
C LYS A 606 -12.15 16.07 -14.24
N ASP A 607 -12.04 17.34 -14.62
CA ASP A 607 -10.96 18.19 -14.12
C ASP A 607 -11.10 18.38 -12.60
N ALA A 608 -9.98 18.31 -11.88
CA ALA A 608 -9.95 18.43 -10.43
C ALA A 608 -8.80 19.31 -9.95
N ASP A 609 -9.02 20.06 -8.87
CA ASP A 609 -8.04 20.91 -8.21
C ASP A 609 -7.72 20.38 -6.82
N PHE A 610 -6.44 20.04 -6.59
CA PHE A 610 -5.90 19.65 -5.29
C PHE A 610 -5.03 20.77 -4.76
N TYR A 611 -5.27 21.22 -3.53
CA TYR A 611 -4.44 22.23 -2.90
C TYR A 611 -4.34 22.03 -1.39
N GLY A 612 -3.24 22.48 -0.82
CA GLY A 612 -3.04 22.27 0.60
C GLY A 612 -1.74 22.86 1.11
N TYR A 613 -1.44 22.55 2.36
CA TYR A 613 -0.22 22.99 3.02
C TYR A 613 0.26 21.94 4.03
N GLU A 614 1.58 21.96 4.22
CA GLU A 614 2.31 21.20 5.21
C GLU A 614 3.12 22.19 6.05
N PHE A 615 3.10 22.01 7.37
CA PHE A 615 3.82 22.89 8.29
C PHE A 615 4.43 22.07 9.41
N GLU A 616 5.70 22.28 9.69
CA GLU A 616 6.39 21.74 10.84
C GLU A 616 7.17 22.83 11.55
N VAL A 617 7.21 22.78 12.88
CA VAL A 617 8.08 23.61 13.69
C VAL A 617 8.62 22.78 14.85
N GLY A 618 9.91 22.89 15.10
CA GLY A 618 10.53 22.08 16.12
C GLY A 618 11.71 22.73 16.81
N ARG A 619 12.17 22.00 17.82
CA ARG A 619 13.38 22.33 18.56
C ARG A 619 14.20 21.08 18.81
N ASN A 620 15.46 21.13 18.40
CA ASN A 620 16.46 20.12 18.66
C ASN A 620 17.40 20.58 19.76
N VAL A 621 17.31 19.97 20.94
CA VAL A 621 18.10 20.35 22.13
C VAL A 621 19.20 19.33 22.37
N VAL A 622 20.43 19.72 22.13
CA VAL A 622 21.60 18.89 22.45
C VAL A 622 21.86 18.91 23.94
N LEU A 623 21.68 17.75 24.58
CA LEU A 623 21.94 17.54 26.00
C LEU A 623 23.31 16.89 26.22
N PRO A 624 23.91 16.96 27.43
CA PRO A 624 25.20 16.32 27.68
C PRO A 624 25.22 14.80 27.43
N ASN A 625 24.08 14.13 27.55
CA ASN A 625 23.96 12.67 27.45
C ASN A 625 23.06 12.22 26.29
N GLY A 626 22.70 13.12 25.35
CA GLY A 626 21.81 12.76 24.23
C GLY A 626 21.21 13.97 23.57
N ASN A 627 20.23 13.71 22.71
CA ASN A 627 19.50 14.68 21.93
C ASN A 627 18.02 14.61 22.25
N PHE A 628 17.33 15.75 22.34
CA PHE A 628 15.89 15.83 22.54
C PHE A 628 15.29 16.70 21.44
N ILE A 629 14.39 16.09 20.66
CA ILE A 629 13.66 16.75 19.57
C ILE A 629 12.20 16.86 19.96
N PHE A 630 11.63 18.04 19.80
CA PHE A 630 10.19 18.27 19.94
C PHE A 630 9.69 18.93 18.66
N THR A 631 8.61 18.37 18.08
CA THR A 631 7.98 18.90 16.85
C THR A 631 6.49 19.08 17.04
N TYR A 632 5.97 20.08 16.37
CA TYR A 632 4.54 20.21 16.05
C TYR A 632 4.42 20.31 14.55
N ALA A 633 3.64 19.40 13.97
CA ALA A 633 3.40 19.30 12.55
C ALA A 633 1.91 19.36 12.23
N MET A 634 1.55 19.84 11.05
CA MET A 634 0.18 19.97 10.58
C MET A 634 0.15 19.86 9.06
N ASP A 635 -0.81 19.10 8.54
CA ASP A 635 -1.10 19.03 7.12
C ASP A 635 -2.58 19.18 6.81
N SER A 636 -2.87 19.55 5.59
CA SER A 636 -4.23 19.67 5.06
C SER A 636 -4.20 19.59 3.55
N VAL A 637 -5.07 18.78 2.99
CA VAL A 637 -5.36 18.74 1.56
C VAL A 637 -6.85 18.97 1.35
N THR A 638 -7.19 19.66 0.28
CA THR A 638 -8.56 19.80 -0.24
C THR A 638 -8.53 19.46 -1.71
N ALA A 639 -9.50 18.67 -2.17
CA ALA A 639 -9.65 18.32 -3.56
C ALA A 639 -11.10 18.54 -4.01
N GLU A 640 -11.27 19.32 -5.07
CA GLU A 640 -12.56 19.72 -5.61
C GLU A 640 -12.59 19.48 -7.12
N PHE A 641 -13.70 19.00 -7.64
CA PHE A 641 -13.92 18.98 -9.08
C PHE A 641 -14.10 20.41 -9.60
N ALA A 642 -13.52 20.69 -10.75
CA ALA A 642 -13.59 22.00 -11.38
C ALA A 642 -15.04 22.44 -11.64
N ASN A 643 -15.23 23.75 -11.75
CA ASN A 643 -16.53 24.37 -12.06
C ASN A 643 -17.65 24.09 -11.04
N GLY A 644 -17.32 23.77 -9.81
CA GLY A 644 -18.28 23.51 -8.73
C GLY A 644 -18.90 22.11 -8.76
N GLY A 645 -18.16 21.13 -9.28
CA GLY A 645 -18.57 19.72 -9.38
C GLY A 645 -18.53 18.94 -8.07
N GLY A 646 -18.41 19.61 -6.91
CA GLY A 646 -18.32 18.94 -5.60
C GLY A 646 -16.90 18.56 -5.20
N PHE A 647 -16.76 17.79 -4.12
CA PHE A 647 -15.48 17.31 -3.63
C PHE A 647 -15.09 15.99 -4.29
N VAL A 648 -13.78 15.77 -4.44
CA VAL A 648 -13.23 14.48 -4.86
C VAL A 648 -13.43 13.48 -3.70
N PRO A 649 -13.87 12.23 -3.96
CA PRO A 649 -14.13 11.26 -2.91
C PRO A 649 -12.84 10.80 -2.18
N ARG A 650 -13.00 10.34 -0.94
CA ARG A 650 -11.97 9.67 -0.11
C ARG A 650 -10.71 10.50 0.16
N ILE A 651 -10.87 11.83 0.29
CA ILE A 651 -9.77 12.75 0.59
C ILE A 651 -9.44 12.74 2.08
N VAL A 652 -8.17 12.55 2.41
CA VAL A 652 -7.65 12.49 3.78
C VAL A 652 -7.99 13.74 4.59
N PRO A 653 -8.44 13.60 5.86
CA PRO A 653 -8.76 14.72 6.71
C PRO A 653 -7.51 15.48 7.16
N LYS A 654 -7.68 16.73 7.56
CA LYS A 654 -6.64 17.56 8.19
C LYS A 654 -6.12 16.90 9.48
N ARG A 655 -4.79 16.91 9.68
CA ARG A 655 -4.12 16.34 10.85
C ARG A 655 -3.24 17.37 11.57
N ASN A 656 -3.10 17.17 12.90
CA ASN A 656 -2.09 17.83 13.73
C ASN A 656 -1.31 16.72 14.45
N ILE A 657 0.01 16.80 14.43
CA ILE A 657 0.90 15.80 15.02
C ILE A 657 1.87 16.50 15.96
N VAL A 658 1.98 16.01 17.19
CA VAL A 658 2.96 16.46 18.17
C VAL A 658 3.88 15.30 18.49
N THR A 659 5.17 15.45 18.25
CA THR A 659 6.15 14.39 18.50
C THR A 659 7.25 14.87 19.45
N ALA A 660 7.65 14.00 20.37
CA ALA A 660 8.80 14.21 21.22
C ALA A 660 9.71 12.99 21.17
N ILE A 661 10.96 13.18 20.77
CA ILE A 661 11.97 12.14 20.63
C ILE A 661 13.14 12.44 21.56
N TYR A 662 13.63 11.43 22.26
CA TYR A 662 14.86 11.48 23.02
C TYR A 662 15.79 10.36 22.58
N GLU A 663 17.01 10.70 22.22
CA GLU A 663 18.08 9.78 21.85
C GLU A 663 19.27 9.98 22.76
N SER A 664 19.70 8.94 23.44
CA SER A 664 20.84 9.02 24.33
C SER A 664 22.12 8.46 23.70
N ASN A 665 23.26 8.98 24.10
CA ASN A 665 24.58 8.51 23.65
C ASN A 665 24.90 7.07 24.12
N ASP A 666 24.11 6.49 25.02
CA ASP A 666 24.30 5.14 25.56
C ASP A 666 23.36 4.09 24.94
N GLY A 667 22.73 4.43 23.78
CA GLY A 667 21.85 3.52 23.03
C GLY A 667 20.46 3.36 23.62
N PHE A 668 19.95 4.33 24.40
CA PHE A 668 18.56 4.43 24.76
C PHE A 668 17.87 5.47 23.86
N SER A 669 16.74 5.14 23.29
CA SER A 669 15.86 6.10 22.59
C SER A 669 14.41 5.93 23.04
N GLY A 670 13.65 7.00 22.96
CA GLY A 670 12.22 7.01 23.21
C GLY A 670 11.53 8.04 22.34
N ALA A 671 10.37 7.69 21.82
CA ALA A 671 9.50 8.58 21.06
C ALA A 671 8.09 8.50 21.59
N ILE A 672 7.38 9.61 21.53
CA ILE A 672 5.95 9.70 21.78
C ILE A 672 5.34 10.60 20.71
N SER A 673 4.27 10.15 20.08
CA SER A 673 3.53 10.88 19.06
C SER A 673 2.07 10.99 19.44
N PHE A 674 1.51 12.18 19.33
CA PHE A 674 0.08 12.43 19.49
C PHE A 674 -0.47 13.00 18.19
N LYS A 675 -1.42 12.29 17.56
CA LYS A 675 -2.06 12.63 16.30
C LYS A 675 -3.52 13.00 16.56
N ASP A 676 -3.95 14.16 16.10
CA ASP A 676 -5.33 14.67 16.19
C ASP A 676 -5.86 14.87 14.77
N VAL A 677 -6.66 13.90 14.32
CA VAL A 677 -7.30 13.86 13.01
C VAL A 677 -8.65 14.55 13.09
N LYS A 678 -8.91 15.49 12.18
CA LYS A 678 -10.16 16.27 12.19
C LYS A 678 -11.29 15.51 11.49
N THR A 679 -12.53 15.82 11.89
CA THR A 679 -13.72 15.34 11.20
C THR A 679 -13.68 15.75 9.73
N GLN A 680 -13.84 14.79 8.81
CA GLN A 680 -14.00 15.06 7.40
C GLN A 680 -15.47 15.29 7.06
N LYS A 681 -15.76 16.45 6.44
CA LYS A 681 -17.09 16.89 6.03
C LYS A 681 -17.13 17.36 4.59
N ASP A 682 -15.97 17.61 4.03
CA ASP A 682 -15.81 17.99 2.62
C ASP A 682 -15.76 16.69 1.83
N ILE A 683 -16.94 16.18 1.48
CA ILE A 683 -17.20 14.84 0.97
C ILE A 683 -17.88 14.91 -0.39
N ASN A 684 -17.75 13.84 -1.18
CA ASN A 684 -18.54 13.65 -2.40
C ASN A 684 -20.02 13.44 -2.07
N GLU A 685 -20.89 13.53 -3.06
CA GLU A 685 -22.35 13.44 -2.93
C GLU A 685 -22.79 12.09 -2.33
N TYR A 686 -22.09 11.00 -2.66
CA TYR A 686 -22.42 9.64 -2.22
C TYR A 686 -21.53 9.14 -1.07
N GLU A 687 -20.81 10.05 -0.38
CA GLU A 687 -19.98 9.70 0.76
C GLU A 687 -20.64 10.07 2.10
N THR A 688 -20.33 9.31 3.15
CA THR A 688 -20.65 9.64 4.53
C THR A 688 -19.51 10.46 5.18
N PRO A 689 -19.83 11.44 6.07
CA PRO A 689 -18.79 12.16 6.80
C PRO A 689 -18.17 11.28 7.87
N THR A 690 -16.83 11.33 8.04
CA THR A 690 -16.11 10.56 9.04
C THR A 690 -15.75 11.42 10.24
N LYS A 691 -16.04 10.93 11.45
CA LYS A 691 -15.73 11.61 12.72
C LYS A 691 -14.21 11.64 12.95
N GLY A 692 -13.70 12.79 13.42
CA GLY A 692 -12.29 12.92 13.82
C GLY A 692 -11.97 12.12 15.08
N TYR A 693 -10.69 11.77 15.26
CA TYR A 693 -10.18 10.95 16.35
C TYR A 693 -8.80 11.41 16.84
N GLN A 694 -8.35 10.86 17.96
CA GLN A 694 -7.05 11.17 18.55
C GLN A 694 -6.30 9.89 18.86
N MET A 695 -5.06 9.79 18.37
CA MET A 695 -4.18 8.66 18.64
C MET A 695 -2.96 9.07 19.44
N LEU A 696 -2.53 8.21 20.33
CA LEU A 696 -1.29 8.35 21.10
C LEU A 696 -0.45 7.09 20.88
N ASP A 697 0.74 7.29 20.33
CA ASP A 697 1.72 6.24 20.10
C ASP A 697 2.97 6.52 20.93
N ALA A 698 3.66 5.46 21.36
CA ALA A 698 4.90 5.59 22.11
C ALA A 698 5.86 4.45 21.83
N ARG A 699 7.16 4.75 21.80
CA ARG A 699 8.22 3.78 21.60
C ARG A 699 9.36 4.00 22.58
N LEU A 700 9.92 2.91 23.10
CA LEU A 700 11.11 2.91 23.94
C LEU A 700 12.07 1.84 23.45
N THR A 701 13.28 2.20 23.10
CA THR A 701 14.30 1.29 22.58
C THR A 701 15.56 1.37 23.43
N LYS A 702 16.17 0.22 23.70
CA LYS A 702 17.49 0.14 24.37
C LYS A 702 18.37 -0.86 23.68
N THR A 703 19.56 -0.39 23.27
CA THR A 703 20.63 -1.25 22.75
C THR A 703 21.61 -1.60 23.88
N PHE A 704 21.87 -2.89 24.04
CA PHE A 704 22.84 -3.45 24.99
C PHE A 704 24.03 -4.00 24.23
N ASP A 705 25.24 -3.54 24.56
CA ASP A 705 26.48 -4.15 24.07
C ASP A 705 26.79 -5.38 24.91
N LEU A 706 26.68 -6.57 24.33
CA LEU A 706 26.91 -7.84 25.02
C LEU A 706 28.41 -8.27 25.00
N GLY A 707 29.24 -7.47 24.30
CA GLY A 707 30.65 -7.76 24.15
C GLY A 707 30.96 -8.89 23.16
N TYR A 708 32.10 -9.53 23.29
CA TYR A 708 32.55 -10.59 22.37
C TYR A 708 32.09 -11.96 22.82
N TRP A 709 31.42 -12.67 21.95
CA TRP A 709 30.86 -14.01 22.26
C TRP A 709 31.89 -15.17 22.16
N SER A 710 33.07 -14.90 21.58
CA SER A 710 34.10 -15.91 21.47
C SER A 710 35.45 -15.41 21.98
N ARG A 711 36.31 -16.37 22.46
CA ARG A 711 37.71 -16.06 22.84
C ARG A 711 38.57 -15.52 21.69
N SER A 712 38.10 -15.61 20.45
CA SER A 712 38.78 -15.10 19.25
C SER A 712 38.44 -13.63 18.91
N ASN A 713 37.58 -12.95 19.69
CA ASN A 713 37.09 -11.58 19.43
C ASN A 713 36.50 -11.40 18.01
N ALA A 714 35.97 -12.47 17.43
CA ALA A 714 35.51 -12.47 16.04
C ALA A 714 34.13 -11.81 15.86
N PHE A 715 33.28 -11.81 16.91
CA PHE A 715 31.93 -11.28 16.83
C PHE A 715 31.64 -10.41 18.07
N LYS A 716 31.33 -9.14 17.83
CA LYS A 716 30.80 -8.21 18.83
C LYS A 716 29.26 -8.27 18.73
N SER A 717 28.62 -8.69 19.81
CA SER A 717 27.15 -8.85 19.79
C SER A 717 26.44 -7.67 20.46
N LYS A 718 25.36 -7.21 19.84
CA LYS A 718 24.46 -6.19 20.36
C LYS A 718 23.04 -6.76 20.46
N LEU A 719 22.36 -6.51 21.57
CA LEU A 719 20.96 -6.81 21.75
C LEU A 719 20.18 -5.49 21.80
N LYS A 720 19.27 -5.29 20.86
CA LYS A 720 18.29 -4.20 20.85
C LYS A 720 16.96 -4.72 21.36
N VAL A 721 16.34 -4.03 22.30
CA VAL A 721 15.00 -4.31 22.82
C VAL A 721 14.16 -3.07 22.61
N SER A 722 13.06 -3.21 21.87
CA SER A 722 12.08 -2.15 21.63
C SER A 722 10.74 -2.53 22.25
N LEU A 723 10.14 -1.59 22.97
CA LEU A 723 8.75 -1.62 23.41
C LEU A 723 8.01 -0.56 22.62
N PHE A 724 6.90 -0.92 21.99
CA PHE A 724 6.07 0.02 21.24
C PHE A 724 4.62 -0.11 21.67
N GLY A 725 3.86 0.95 21.47
CA GLY A 725 2.42 0.98 21.70
C GLY A 725 1.76 1.93 20.74
N ASN A 726 0.67 1.48 20.13
CA ASN A 726 -0.15 2.20 19.16
C ASN A 726 -1.55 2.32 19.72
N ASN A 727 -2.25 3.39 19.34
CA ASN A 727 -3.59 3.70 19.87
C ASN A 727 -3.69 3.51 21.39
N LEU A 728 -2.73 4.04 22.16
CA LEU A 728 -2.68 3.87 23.63
C LEU A 728 -3.87 4.51 24.35
N LEU A 729 -4.66 5.34 23.66
CA LEU A 729 -5.90 5.91 24.17
C LEU A 729 -7.10 4.98 24.00
N ASP A 730 -6.96 3.91 23.21
CA ASP A 730 -8.04 2.98 22.87
C ASP A 730 -9.23 3.70 22.21
N GLU A 731 -8.91 4.62 21.30
CA GLU A 731 -9.89 5.47 20.62
C GLU A 731 -10.50 4.74 19.42
N VAL A 732 -11.81 4.81 19.26
CA VAL A 732 -12.50 4.36 18.06
C VAL A 732 -12.14 5.27 16.90
N ALA A 733 -11.43 4.78 15.94
CA ALA A 733 -10.95 5.53 14.79
C ALA A 733 -11.37 4.85 13.48
N ARG A 734 -11.75 5.65 12.48
CA ARG A 734 -12.10 5.19 11.13
C ARG A 734 -11.36 6.02 10.11
N ASN A 735 -10.83 5.34 9.09
CA ASN A 735 -10.04 5.99 8.05
C ASN A 735 -10.94 6.46 6.92
N HIS A 736 -11.12 7.78 6.76
CA HIS A 736 -11.99 8.35 5.72
C HIS A 736 -11.59 7.95 4.29
N SER A 737 -10.33 7.67 4.04
CA SER A 737 -9.84 7.28 2.70
C SER A 737 -10.06 5.79 2.36
N SER A 738 -10.55 4.98 3.29
CA SER A 738 -10.93 3.59 3.04
C SER A 738 -12.28 3.50 2.32
N PHE A 739 -12.42 2.50 1.44
CA PHE A 739 -13.71 2.15 0.80
C PHE A 739 -14.72 1.61 1.80
N VAL A 740 -14.25 0.92 2.83
CA VAL A 740 -15.04 0.23 3.87
C VAL A 740 -14.95 0.95 5.22
N LYS A 741 -14.83 2.28 5.19
CA LYS A 741 -14.63 3.11 6.41
C LYS A 741 -15.74 2.99 7.44
N ASP A 742 -16.96 2.70 7.00
CA ASP A 742 -18.12 2.64 7.89
C ASP A 742 -18.21 1.28 8.60
N GLU A 743 -17.65 0.22 8.03
CA GLU A 743 -17.63 -1.16 8.53
C GLU A 743 -16.32 -1.48 9.28
N VAL A 744 -15.17 -1.06 8.74
CA VAL A 744 -13.83 -1.45 9.21
C VAL A 744 -13.19 -0.35 10.07
N PRO A 745 -13.26 -0.44 11.42
CA PRO A 745 -12.52 0.46 12.31
C PRO A 745 -11.02 0.13 12.33
N LEU A 746 -10.20 1.13 12.68
CA LEU A 746 -8.77 0.92 12.92
C LEU A 746 -8.54 0.09 14.19
N PRO A 747 -7.40 -0.62 14.31
CA PRO A 747 -7.10 -1.45 15.47
C PRO A 747 -7.15 -0.70 16.80
N GLY A 748 -7.61 -1.37 17.84
CA GLY A 748 -7.62 -0.90 19.21
C GLY A 748 -6.21 -0.73 19.80
N LYS A 749 -6.13 -0.64 21.11
CA LYS A 749 -4.85 -0.43 21.81
C LYS A 749 -3.90 -1.61 21.62
N ASN A 750 -2.74 -1.32 21.02
CA ASN A 750 -1.66 -2.28 20.83
C ASN A 750 -0.47 -2.00 21.77
N ILE A 751 0.11 -3.06 22.33
CA ILE A 751 1.39 -3.01 23.04
C ILE A 751 2.25 -4.17 22.54
N GLY A 752 3.42 -3.85 22.01
CA GLY A 752 4.33 -4.85 21.47
C GLY A 752 5.74 -4.77 22.03
N ILE A 753 6.46 -5.85 21.87
CA ILE A 753 7.88 -5.97 22.22
C ILE A 753 8.65 -6.64 21.09
N LYS A 754 9.81 -6.07 20.79
CA LYS A 754 10.72 -6.61 19.77
C LYS A 754 12.11 -6.79 20.32
N PHE A 755 12.74 -7.88 19.94
CA PHE A 755 14.12 -8.20 20.23
C PHE A 755 14.90 -8.33 18.91
N SER A 756 16.06 -7.68 18.82
CA SER A 756 16.99 -7.85 17.70
C SER A 756 18.39 -8.13 18.24
N LEU A 757 18.95 -9.26 17.88
CA LEU A 757 20.28 -9.71 18.31
C LEU A 757 21.20 -9.77 17.11
N LYS A 758 22.19 -8.86 17.05
CA LYS A 758 23.17 -8.76 15.97
C LYS A 758 24.55 -9.23 16.44
N PHE A 759 25.22 -10.01 15.59
CA PHE A 759 26.56 -10.57 15.80
C PHE A 759 27.57 -10.00 14.81
#